data_c0ae8595c135088a75156e9fb30b1ba9
#
_entry.id   c0ae8595c135088a75156e9fb30b1ba9
#
_cell.length_a   1.000
_cell.length_b   1.000
_cell.length_c   1.000
_cell.angle_alpha   90.00
_cell.angle_beta   90.00
_cell.angle_gamma   90.00
#
_symmetry.space_group_name_H-M   'P 1'
#
loop_
_entity.id
_entity.type
_entity.pdbx_description
1 polymer ?
#
loop_
_entity_poly.entity_id
_entity_poly.type
_entity_poly.pdbx_seq_one_letter_code
_entity_poly.pdbx_strand_id
1 'polypeptide(L)'
;PCGPCSEIFYDHGEHIPGGPPGSPDEDGDRFVEIWNLVFMQYEQVDSQTRVNLPKPSIDTGMGLERVAAVLQGVHDNYDTDTFKALIEASGELTKSDTAGAQKASHRVIADHLRASGFLVADGVLPANEGRGYVLRRIMRRAMRHAHLLGASEPLMHRLVPALVAEMGAAYPELVRAQPLIEETMKLEETRFRQTLDKGLKLLDEATGGMKAGETLPGAVAFRLYDTFGFPYDLTEDALRAQGLGVDRAGFDEAMAEQKRAARAAWKGSGEKASDSVWFDLSEEFGATEFVGHSRLTARARIVAIVKDGQAVTSASVGDDVQILTNQTPFYGESGGQMGDAGVLHTVNLAGEFSSNVLISDTQKALGKLHVHVGQVKGGTVAVGDEVDLVVLPDRRAQIRANHSATHLLHAALRKRLGGHVTQKGSLVAADRLRFDFSHPKALTAEDIAAIEAEVNAHIRENEAVTTRLMTPDEAIAAGAMALFGEKYGEEVRVLSMGRTDEASYSVELCGGTHVSALGDIGLFKIVSESAVSSGVRRIEALTGEAARLWLTAREDRLREAAAALKASPEEVPARVVSLVEERRRLERELAEAKKALALAGGGGAKADAPGPEQVGGHGFIGQVIEGLEPKGLRGLVDDAKKQLGSGVAVLVAVNEGRASVAVGVTDDLTGERSAVDLVRHAVAALGGQGGGGRPDMAQGGGPDGAKAHEAVQAVRAALEGVVAAA
;
A
#
# COMPACT_ATOMS: atom_id res chain seq x y z
N PRO A 1 22.68 -27.81 0.45
CA PRO A 1 24.01 -28.23 0.85
C PRO A 1 24.08 -28.52 2.35
N CYS A 2 24.87 -29.52 2.79
CA CYS A 2 25.07 -29.87 4.18
C CYS A 2 26.41 -30.60 4.37
N GLY A 3 26.82 -30.75 5.63
CA GLY A 3 28.03 -31.46 5.99
C GLY A 3 28.28 -31.46 7.49
N PRO A 4 29.37 -32.06 7.97
CA PRO A 4 29.76 -31.99 9.37
C PRO A 4 30.04 -30.55 9.79
N CYS A 5 29.79 -30.26 11.06
CA CYS A 5 29.97 -28.94 11.66
C CYS A 5 31.09 -29.01 12.72
N SER A 6 31.85 -27.93 12.86
CA SER A 6 32.78 -27.71 13.97
C SER A 6 32.55 -26.33 14.53
N GLU A 7 32.54 -26.22 15.84
CA GLU A 7 32.27 -24.97 16.56
C GLU A 7 33.43 -24.62 17.47
N ILE A 8 33.71 -23.35 17.62
CA ILE A 8 34.73 -22.83 18.55
C ILE A 8 34.00 -22.09 19.65
N PHE A 9 34.23 -22.54 20.89
CA PHE A 9 33.68 -21.93 22.10
C PHE A 9 34.78 -21.22 22.85
N TYR A 10 34.41 -20.09 23.46
CA TYR A 10 35.24 -19.36 24.38
C TYR A 10 34.81 -19.65 25.83
N ASP A 11 35.74 -20.01 26.71
CA ASP A 11 35.50 -20.20 28.15
C ASP A 11 35.68 -18.86 28.88
N HIS A 12 34.61 -18.28 29.38
CA HIS A 12 34.60 -17.05 30.15
C HIS A 12 35.13 -17.23 31.59
N GLY A 13 35.45 -18.45 32.00
CA GLY A 13 36.04 -18.76 33.27
C GLY A 13 35.05 -19.26 34.33
N GLU A 14 35.61 -19.84 35.42
CA GLU A 14 34.89 -20.57 36.46
C GLU A 14 33.91 -19.70 37.27
N HIS A 15 34.00 -18.38 37.18
CA HIS A 15 33.09 -17.46 37.84
C HIS A 15 31.72 -17.36 37.16
N ILE A 16 31.58 -17.89 35.93
CA ILE A 16 30.34 -17.96 35.19
C ILE A 16 29.81 -19.41 35.29
N PRO A 17 28.53 -19.62 35.62
CA PRO A 17 27.90 -20.95 35.63
C PRO A 17 27.82 -21.55 34.25
N GLY A 18 28.14 -22.84 34.12
CA GLY A 18 28.04 -23.60 32.88
C GLY A 18 29.19 -24.59 32.71
N GLY A 19 28.97 -25.59 31.85
CA GLY A 19 29.95 -26.64 31.48
C GLY A 19 30.33 -26.61 30.01
N PRO A 20 31.36 -27.31 29.61
CA PRO A 20 31.77 -27.41 28.20
C PRO A 20 30.71 -28.13 27.36
N PRO A 21 30.65 -27.88 26.03
CA PRO A 21 29.75 -28.57 25.13
C PRO A 21 29.76 -30.08 25.32
N GLY A 22 28.60 -30.73 25.35
CA GLY A 22 28.41 -32.15 25.64
C GLY A 22 28.36 -32.51 27.13
N SER A 23 28.50 -31.56 28.04
CA SER A 23 28.30 -31.75 29.49
C SER A 23 26.86 -31.52 29.93
N PRO A 24 26.44 -32.02 31.12
CA PRO A 24 25.11 -31.80 31.65
C PRO A 24 24.73 -30.31 31.84
N ASP A 25 25.71 -29.45 32.02
CA ASP A 25 25.56 -28.01 32.28
C ASP A 25 25.94 -27.18 31.05
N GLU A 26 25.87 -27.70 29.85
CA GLU A 26 26.24 -27.01 28.60
C GLU A 26 25.37 -25.82 28.27
N ASP A 27 24.11 -25.78 28.77
CA ASP A 27 23.17 -24.66 28.59
C ASP A 27 23.55 -23.40 29.40
N GLY A 28 24.65 -23.44 30.18
CA GLY A 28 25.12 -22.29 30.95
C GLY A 28 25.84 -21.26 30.10
N ASP A 29 26.00 -20.04 30.65
CA ASP A 29 26.58 -18.89 29.95
C ASP A 29 28.14 -18.88 29.92
N ARG A 30 28.79 -19.87 30.49
CA ARG A 30 30.28 -19.91 30.60
C ARG A 30 30.94 -20.16 29.24
N PHE A 31 30.48 -21.14 28.49
CA PHE A 31 31.06 -21.52 27.20
C PHE A 31 30.19 -20.93 26.08
N VAL A 32 30.66 -19.87 25.44
CA VAL A 32 29.95 -19.18 24.38
C VAL A 32 30.55 -19.54 23.03
N GLU A 33 29.73 -20.09 22.14
CA GLU A 33 30.10 -20.31 20.74
C GLU A 33 30.41 -18.98 20.06
N ILE A 34 31.63 -18.83 19.54
CA ILE A 34 32.10 -17.64 18.84
C ILE A 34 32.22 -17.84 17.33
N TRP A 35 32.39 -19.06 16.89
CA TRP A 35 32.61 -19.38 15.49
C TRP A 35 32.05 -20.77 15.13
N ASN A 36 31.27 -20.83 14.07
CA ASN A 36 30.73 -22.06 13.48
C ASN A 36 31.31 -22.28 12.10
N LEU A 37 31.73 -23.50 11.79
CA LEU A 37 32.30 -23.92 10.51
C LEU A 37 31.55 -25.16 10.03
N VAL A 38 30.80 -25.00 8.92
CA VAL A 38 30.08 -26.10 8.27
C VAL A 38 30.84 -26.55 7.04
N PHE A 39 31.32 -27.81 7.03
CA PHE A 39 32.05 -28.41 5.90
C PHE A 39 31.06 -28.99 4.93
N MET A 40 30.52 -28.14 4.03
CA MET A 40 29.53 -28.54 3.04
C MET A 40 30.13 -29.48 2.00
N GLN A 41 29.81 -30.75 2.11
CA GLN A 41 30.28 -31.84 1.25
C GLN A 41 29.17 -32.48 0.45
N TYR A 42 27.92 -32.32 0.91
CA TYR A 42 26.75 -33.01 0.39
C TYR A 42 25.63 -32.07 0.06
N GLU A 43 24.76 -32.53 -0.85
CA GLU A 43 23.43 -31.96 -1.09
C GLU A 43 22.35 -32.94 -0.64
N GLN A 44 21.46 -32.53 0.24
CA GLN A 44 20.28 -33.28 0.63
C GLN A 44 19.17 -32.98 -0.38
N VAL A 45 18.99 -33.89 -1.36
CA VAL A 45 18.03 -33.75 -2.45
C VAL A 45 16.59 -33.95 -1.94
N ASP A 46 16.42 -35.00 -1.10
CA ASP A 46 15.15 -35.27 -0.41
C ASP A 46 15.45 -35.93 0.95
N SER A 47 14.42 -36.34 1.68
CA SER A 47 14.57 -36.92 3.03
C SER A 47 15.40 -38.21 3.11
N GLN A 48 15.65 -38.87 1.97
CA GLN A 48 16.32 -40.15 1.90
C GLN A 48 17.63 -40.12 1.05
N THR A 49 17.73 -39.13 0.15
CA THR A 49 18.79 -39.08 -0.86
C THR A 49 19.79 -37.97 -0.55
N ARG A 50 21.05 -38.33 -0.37
CA ARG A 50 22.17 -37.41 -0.19
C ARG A 50 23.20 -37.67 -1.27
N VAL A 51 23.62 -36.63 -2.00
CA VAL A 51 24.66 -36.71 -3.05
C VAL A 51 25.85 -35.84 -2.70
N ASN A 52 27.03 -36.16 -3.24
CA ASN A 52 28.22 -35.36 -3.04
C ASN A 52 28.12 -34.06 -3.85
N LEU A 53 28.53 -32.91 -3.26
CA LEU A 53 28.68 -31.68 -4.00
C LEU A 53 29.83 -31.76 -5.00
N PRO A 54 29.69 -31.24 -6.22
CA PRO A 54 30.73 -31.19 -7.23
C PRO A 54 32.00 -30.45 -6.75
N LYS A 55 31.80 -29.42 -5.92
CA LYS A 55 32.84 -28.62 -5.27
C LYS A 55 32.48 -28.44 -3.80
N PRO A 56 33.08 -29.26 -2.90
CA PRO A 56 32.93 -29.02 -1.47
C PRO A 56 33.42 -27.65 -1.07
N SER A 57 32.76 -27.04 -0.11
CA SER A 57 33.07 -25.68 0.41
C SER A 57 32.90 -25.63 1.92
N ILE A 58 33.39 -24.59 2.53
CA ILE A 58 33.19 -24.33 3.96
C ILE A 58 32.31 -23.09 4.07
N ASP A 59 31.16 -23.24 4.73
CA ASP A 59 30.34 -22.13 5.16
C ASP A 59 30.68 -21.84 6.62
N THR A 60 31.03 -20.59 6.91
CA THR A 60 31.51 -20.24 8.25
C THR A 60 30.80 -18.96 8.73
N GLY A 61 30.39 -18.96 10.00
CA GLY A 61 29.75 -17.83 10.66
C GLY A 61 30.43 -17.51 11.98
N MET A 62 30.81 -16.24 12.17
CA MET A 62 31.38 -15.72 13.41
C MET A 62 30.50 -14.63 13.96
N GLY A 63 30.13 -14.70 15.24
CA GLY A 63 29.31 -13.69 15.89
C GLY A 63 30.12 -12.42 16.16
N LEU A 64 29.80 -11.29 15.50
CA LEU A 64 30.51 -10.03 15.68
C LEU A 64 30.56 -9.62 17.14
N GLU A 65 29.42 -9.60 17.83
CA GLU A 65 29.32 -9.18 19.23
C GLU A 65 30.00 -10.17 20.17
N ARG A 66 29.91 -11.48 19.89
CA ARG A 66 30.56 -12.50 20.71
C ARG A 66 32.08 -12.35 20.67
N VAL A 67 32.63 -12.15 19.48
CA VAL A 67 34.06 -11.90 19.30
C VAL A 67 34.48 -10.56 19.88
N ALA A 68 33.68 -9.50 19.68
CA ALA A 68 33.95 -8.18 20.27
C ALA A 68 33.94 -8.24 21.80
N ALA A 69 33.00 -8.96 22.42
CA ALA A 69 32.92 -9.14 23.86
C ALA A 69 34.19 -9.85 24.40
N VAL A 70 34.63 -10.92 23.74
CA VAL A 70 35.88 -11.63 24.09
C VAL A 70 37.08 -10.71 24.00
N LEU A 71 37.23 -9.94 22.90
CA LEU A 71 38.37 -9.05 22.70
C LEU A 71 38.36 -7.84 23.65
N GLN A 72 37.19 -7.38 24.07
CA GLN A 72 37.03 -6.30 25.04
C GLN A 72 37.08 -6.77 26.51
N GLY A 73 37.15 -8.10 26.72
CA GLY A 73 37.21 -8.70 28.05
C GLY A 73 35.91 -8.57 28.84
N VAL A 74 34.75 -8.51 28.14
CA VAL A 74 33.43 -8.50 28.75
C VAL A 74 32.70 -9.79 28.44
N HIS A 75 31.71 -10.15 29.28
CA HIS A 75 30.95 -11.38 29.10
C HIS A 75 29.70 -11.20 28.23
N ASP A 76 28.99 -10.10 28.43
CA ASP A 76 27.69 -9.87 27.77
C ASP A 76 27.88 -9.05 26.49
N ASN A 77 27.25 -9.44 25.40
CA ASN A 77 27.26 -8.70 24.12
C ASN A 77 26.81 -7.26 24.24
N TYR A 78 25.88 -6.97 25.19
CA TYR A 78 25.41 -5.62 25.49
C TYR A 78 26.36 -4.77 26.28
N ASP A 79 27.45 -5.35 26.79
CA ASP A 79 28.52 -4.65 27.48
C ASP A 79 29.67 -4.26 26.53
N THR A 80 29.57 -4.58 25.25
CA THR A 80 30.47 -4.07 24.19
C THR A 80 30.29 -2.56 23.99
N ASP A 81 31.31 -1.90 23.49
CA ASP A 81 31.33 -0.45 23.25
C ASP A 81 30.14 0.02 22.40
N THR A 82 29.90 -0.60 21.25
CA THR A 82 28.79 -0.27 20.33
C THR A 82 27.44 -0.35 21.03
N PHE A 83 27.15 -1.46 21.73
CA PHE A 83 25.87 -1.58 22.42
C PHE A 83 25.75 -0.63 23.62
N LYS A 84 26.81 -0.40 24.36
CA LYS A 84 26.81 0.59 25.45
C LYS A 84 26.41 1.97 24.95
N ALA A 85 27.00 2.43 23.85
CA ALA A 85 26.70 3.74 23.29
C ALA A 85 25.20 3.86 22.89
N LEU A 86 24.63 2.81 22.27
CA LEU A 86 23.20 2.81 21.90
C LEU A 86 22.27 2.74 23.12
N ILE A 87 22.65 1.99 24.16
CA ILE A 87 21.91 1.88 25.42
C ILE A 87 21.93 3.22 26.17
N GLU A 88 23.10 3.86 26.27
CA GLU A 88 23.26 5.17 26.88
C GLU A 88 22.44 6.24 26.16
N ALA A 89 22.47 6.28 24.81
CA ALA A 89 21.62 7.17 24.02
C ALA A 89 20.13 6.94 24.28
N SER A 90 19.72 5.68 24.45
CA SER A 90 18.34 5.35 24.82
C SER A 90 17.99 5.86 26.22
N GLY A 91 18.90 5.72 27.19
CA GLY A 91 18.72 6.24 28.54
C GLY A 91 18.61 7.76 28.61
N GLU A 92 19.46 8.46 27.86
CA GLU A 92 19.43 9.94 27.78
C GLU A 92 18.12 10.46 27.21
N LEU A 93 17.65 9.86 26.07
CA LEU A 93 16.44 10.31 25.42
C LEU A 93 15.15 9.98 26.19
N THR A 94 15.13 8.87 26.93
CA THR A 94 13.99 8.47 27.78
C THR A 94 14.06 9.04 29.19
N LYS A 95 15.23 9.56 29.59
CA LYS A 95 15.53 10.00 30.96
C LYS A 95 15.27 8.89 32.00
N SER A 96 15.60 7.67 31.64
CA SER A 96 15.39 6.48 32.46
C SER A 96 16.70 5.75 32.74
N ASP A 97 16.74 5.00 33.85
CA ASP A 97 17.95 4.25 34.23
C ASP A 97 18.15 3.05 33.29
N THR A 98 19.37 2.95 32.74
CA THR A 98 19.79 1.86 31.86
C THR A 98 20.09 0.56 32.62
N ALA A 99 20.12 0.61 33.97
CA ALA A 99 20.30 -0.52 34.84
C ALA A 99 18.99 -1.00 35.51
N GLY A 100 19.06 -2.01 36.33
CA GLY A 100 17.95 -2.50 37.16
C GLY A 100 16.80 -3.05 36.32
N ALA A 101 15.56 -2.73 36.72
CA ALA A 101 14.34 -3.25 36.11
C ALA A 101 14.14 -2.82 34.64
N GLN A 102 14.74 -1.72 34.20
CA GLN A 102 14.58 -1.17 32.87
C GLN A 102 15.67 -1.65 31.90
N LYS A 103 16.70 -2.33 32.37
CA LYS A 103 17.84 -2.84 31.58
C LYS A 103 17.41 -3.60 30.34
N ALA A 104 16.44 -4.51 30.48
CA ALA A 104 15.95 -5.32 29.37
C ALA A 104 15.31 -4.48 28.24
N SER A 105 14.58 -3.42 28.59
CA SER A 105 13.94 -2.54 27.62
C SER A 105 14.98 -1.76 26.80
N HIS A 106 16.01 -1.23 27.43
CA HIS A 106 17.09 -0.52 26.72
C HIS A 106 17.88 -1.45 25.78
N ARG A 107 18.13 -2.69 26.19
CA ARG A 107 18.77 -3.71 25.35
C ARG A 107 17.94 -4.04 24.12
N VAL A 108 16.63 -4.25 24.28
CA VAL A 108 15.73 -4.50 23.15
C VAL A 108 15.71 -3.30 22.20
N ILE A 109 15.67 -2.08 22.73
CA ILE A 109 15.68 -0.86 21.90
C ILE A 109 16.99 -0.79 21.09
N ALA A 110 18.14 -0.98 21.71
CA ALA A 110 19.43 -0.90 21.04
C ALA A 110 19.61 -1.98 19.95
N ASP A 111 19.27 -3.23 20.26
CA ASP A 111 19.35 -4.35 19.32
C ASP A 111 18.41 -4.14 18.12
N HIS A 112 17.16 -3.79 18.38
CA HIS A 112 16.17 -3.63 17.34
C HIS A 112 16.32 -2.33 16.53
N LEU A 113 16.93 -1.27 17.13
CA LEU A 113 17.35 -0.08 16.40
C LEU A 113 18.36 -0.45 15.33
N ARG A 114 19.41 -1.19 15.71
CA ARG A 114 20.45 -1.64 14.80
C ARG A 114 19.87 -2.53 13.70
N ALA A 115 19.15 -3.60 14.07
CA ALA A 115 18.56 -4.51 13.12
C ALA A 115 17.61 -3.79 12.13
N SER A 116 16.77 -2.90 12.63
CA SER A 116 15.85 -2.12 11.78
C SER A 116 16.59 -1.12 10.90
N GLY A 117 17.63 -0.46 11.42
CA GLY A 117 18.44 0.48 10.66
C GLY A 117 19.09 -0.17 9.44
N PHE A 118 19.74 -1.31 9.62
CA PHE A 118 20.36 -2.05 8.52
C PHE A 118 19.34 -2.59 7.53
N LEU A 119 18.23 -3.19 7.99
CA LEU A 119 17.18 -3.68 7.09
C LEU A 119 16.59 -2.56 6.23
N VAL A 120 16.38 -1.37 6.79
CA VAL A 120 15.90 -0.21 6.02
C VAL A 120 16.97 0.28 5.05
N ALA A 121 18.24 0.33 5.46
CA ALA A 121 19.36 0.70 4.59
C ALA A 121 19.47 -0.25 3.38
N ASP A 122 19.22 -1.55 3.59
CA ASP A 122 19.17 -2.58 2.55
C ASP A 122 17.86 -2.58 1.74
N GLY A 123 16.99 -1.59 1.96
CA GLY A 123 15.77 -1.37 1.18
C GLY A 123 14.57 -2.21 1.60
N VAL A 124 14.59 -2.86 2.77
CA VAL A 124 13.41 -3.50 3.36
C VAL A 124 12.59 -2.43 4.07
N LEU A 125 11.32 -2.28 3.70
CA LEU A 125 10.38 -1.34 4.34
C LEU A 125 9.29 -2.09 5.09
N PRO A 126 8.73 -1.52 6.19
CA PRO A 126 7.67 -2.16 6.96
C PRO A 126 6.44 -2.46 6.10
N ALA A 127 6.02 -3.72 6.07
CA ALA A 127 4.88 -4.20 5.29
C ALA A 127 4.00 -5.16 6.08
N ASN A 128 2.90 -5.65 5.47
CA ASN A 128 2.00 -6.62 6.11
C ASN A 128 2.38 -8.08 5.82
N GLU A 129 3.34 -8.31 4.95
CA GLU A 129 3.77 -9.65 4.52
C GLU A 129 5.28 -9.71 4.24
N GLY A 130 5.82 -10.90 4.07
CA GLY A 130 7.20 -11.14 3.70
C GLY A 130 8.23 -10.54 4.68
N ARG A 131 9.36 -10.12 4.16
CA ARG A 131 10.47 -9.52 4.96
C ARG A 131 10.05 -8.24 5.65
N GLY A 132 9.20 -7.41 5.02
CA GLY A 132 8.70 -6.17 5.60
C GLY A 132 7.80 -6.40 6.82
N TYR A 133 7.08 -7.51 6.90
CA TYR A 133 6.33 -7.90 8.09
C TYR A 133 7.25 -8.22 9.26
N VAL A 134 8.35 -8.95 9.01
CA VAL A 134 9.35 -9.25 10.05
C VAL A 134 9.98 -7.96 10.58
N LEU A 135 10.40 -7.06 9.68
CA LEU A 135 10.92 -5.75 10.06
C LEU A 135 9.91 -4.98 10.93
N ARG A 136 8.64 -4.93 10.51
CA ARG A 136 7.57 -4.25 11.27
C ARG A 136 7.43 -4.82 12.68
N ARG A 137 7.51 -6.14 12.86
CA ARG A 137 7.46 -6.79 14.18
C ARG A 137 8.64 -6.35 15.05
N ILE A 138 9.86 -6.36 14.51
CA ILE A 138 11.08 -5.92 15.21
C ILE A 138 10.92 -4.46 15.66
N MET A 139 10.54 -3.57 14.75
CA MET A 139 10.32 -2.16 15.05
C MET A 139 9.26 -1.95 16.15
N ARG A 140 8.10 -2.59 16.04
CA ARG A 140 7.00 -2.44 17.00
C ARG A 140 7.35 -2.98 18.38
N ARG A 141 8.18 -4.02 18.45
CA ARG A 141 8.70 -4.52 19.73
C ARG A 141 9.57 -3.47 20.43
N ALA A 142 10.49 -2.84 19.74
CA ALA A 142 11.28 -1.74 20.27
C ALA A 142 10.41 -0.54 20.69
N MET A 143 9.44 -0.16 19.85
CA MET A 143 8.51 0.94 20.12
C MET A 143 7.65 0.70 21.38
N ARG A 144 7.23 -0.57 21.61
CA ARG A 144 6.56 -0.94 22.87
C ARG A 144 7.48 -0.75 24.07
N HIS A 145 8.74 -1.18 23.98
CA HIS A 145 9.71 -0.96 25.05
C HIS A 145 9.98 0.52 25.28
N ALA A 146 10.03 1.35 24.23
CA ALA A 146 10.09 2.80 24.34
C ALA A 146 8.89 3.37 25.12
N HIS A 147 7.68 2.87 24.84
CA HIS A 147 6.48 3.24 25.57
C HIS A 147 6.54 2.82 27.06
N LEU A 148 7.03 1.61 27.36
CA LEU A 148 7.22 1.14 28.73
C LEU A 148 8.24 1.98 29.52
N LEU A 149 9.23 2.56 28.85
CA LEU A 149 10.17 3.52 29.44
C LEU A 149 9.60 4.94 29.61
N GLY A 150 8.31 5.15 29.27
CA GLY A 150 7.63 6.42 29.43
C GLY A 150 7.85 7.43 28.30
N ALA A 151 8.39 7.02 27.15
CA ALA A 151 8.52 7.90 26.02
C ALA A 151 7.13 8.38 25.54
N SER A 152 6.85 9.68 25.64
CA SER A 152 5.57 10.30 25.25
C SER A 152 5.49 10.59 23.76
N GLU A 153 6.63 10.69 23.07
CA GLU A 153 6.76 10.95 21.63
C GLU A 153 7.52 9.81 20.93
N PRO A 154 7.46 9.70 19.59
CA PRO A 154 8.25 8.74 18.85
C PRO A 154 9.76 8.84 19.19
N LEU A 155 10.35 7.74 19.61
CA LEU A 155 11.71 7.67 20.12
C LEU A 155 12.71 7.13 19.09
N MET A 156 12.32 6.03 18.37
CA MET A 156 13.26 5.25 17.59
C MET A 156 14.03 6.07 16.56
N HIS A 157 13.36 6.99 15.85
CA HIS A 157 13.99 7.84 14.86
C HIS A 157 15.04 8.79 15.44
N ARG A 158 14.89 9.17 16.72
CA ARG A 158 15.83 10.07 17.41
C ARG A 158 17.12 9.36 17.83
N LEU A 159 17.12 8.03 17.86
CA LEU A 159 18.26 7.19 18.15
C LEU A 159 19.10 6.88 16.90
N VAL A 160 18.58 7.08 15.70
CA VAL A 160 19.29 6.79 14.44
C VAL A 160 20.63 7.53 14.33
N PRO A 161 20.76 8.80 14.71
CA PRO A 161 22.07 9.48 14.71
C PRO A 161 23.13 8.78 15.56
N ALA A 162 22.76 8.21 16.73
CA ALA A 162 23.68 7.43 17.54
C ALA A 162 24.14 6.16 16.85
N LEU A 163 23.23 5.43 16.19
CA LEU A 163 23.56 4.26 15.38
C LEU A 163 24.53 4.61 14.24
N VAL A 164 24.29 5.72 13.55
CA VAL A 164 25.14 6.19 12.45
C VAL A 164 26.50 6.63 12.95
N ALA A 165 26.58 7.28 14.10
CA ALA A 165 27.85 7.67 14.73
C ALA A 165 28.73 6.45 15.06
N GLU A 166 28.12 5.39 15.60
CA GLU A 166 28.83 4.16 15.99
C GLU A 166 29.24 3.28 14.79
N MET A 167 28.37 3.11 13.83
CA MET A 167 28.56 2.10 12.77
C MET A 167 28.74 2.70 11.38
N GLY A 168 28.43 3.98 11.16
CA GLY A 168 28.42 4.60 9.83
C GLY A 168 29.81 4.67 9.17
N ALA A 169 30.89 4.69 9.94
CA ALA A 169 32.25 4.68 9.39
C ALA A 169 32.58 3.35 8.71
N ALA A 170 32.12 2.24 9.28
CA ALA A 170 32.30 0.89 8.72
C ALA A 170 31.20 0.53 7.68
N TYR A 171 30.03 1.15 7.78
CA TYR A 171 28.86 0.87 6.96
C TYR A 171 28.31 2.17 6.35
N PRO A 172 28.91 2.68 5.26
CA PRO A 172 28.52 3.95 4.62
C PRO A 172 27.05 3.98 4.14
N GLU A 173 26.43 2.82 3.93
CA GLU A 173 25.02 2.69 3.61
C GLU A 173 24.10 3.24 4.71
N LEU A 174 24.48 3.12 5.97
CA LEU A 174 23.73 3.72 7.10
C LEU A 174 23.73 5.25 7.01
N VAL A 175 24.89 5.85 6.71
CA VAL A 175 25.02 7.30 6.53
C VAL A 175 24.13 7.78 5.38
N ARG A 176 24.23 7.10 4.23
CA ARG A 176 23.42 7.43 3.04
C ARG A 176 21.93 7.28 3.29
N ALA A 177 21.53 6.24 4.02
CA ALA A 177 20.14 5.91 4.29
C ALA A 177 19.57 6.59 5.54
N GLN A 178 20.36 7.34 6.33
CA GLN A 178 19.93 7.95 7.58
C GLN A 178 18.58 8.68 7.47
N PRO A 179 18.33 9.59 6.51
CA PRO A 179 17.05 10.28 6.41
C PRO A 179 15.88 9.33 6.15
N LEU A 180 16.08 8.26 5.38
CA LEU A 180 15.06 7.24 5.13
C LEU A 180 14.76 6.44 6.40
N ILE A 181 15.80 6.03 7.14
CA ILE A 181 15.68 5.27 8.38
C ILE A 181 14.89 6.09 9.41
N GLU A 182 15.27 7.35 9.61
CA GLU A 182 14.61 8.28 10.54
C GLU A 182 13.13 8.46 10.19
N GLU A 183 12.81 8.77 8.93
CA GLU A 183 11.44 8.99 8.50
C GLU A 183 10.60 7.70 8.58
N THR A 184 11.18 6.56 8.18
CA THR A 184 10.49 5.25 8.25
C THR A 184 10.15 4.88 9.70
N MET A 185 11.11 5.02 10.60
CA MET A 185 10.91 4.75 12.02
C MET A 185 9.89 5.71 12.64
N LYS A 186 9.99 7.00 12.35
CA LYS A 186 9.06 8.02 12.85
C LYS A 186 7.61 7.75 12.40
N LEU A 187 7.41 7.45 11.13
CA LEU A 187 6.08 7.17 10.58
C LEU A 187 5.48 5.90 11.16
N GLU A 188 6.26 4.79 11.21
CA GLU A 188 5.76 3.53 11.77
C GLU A 188 5.45 3.67 13.26
N GLU A 189 6.30 4.36 14.04
CA GLU A 189 6.08 4.59 15.46
C GLU A 189 4.86 5.49 15.71
N THR A 190 4.69 6.56 14.93
CA THR A 190 3.52 7.45 15.04
C THR A 190 2.22 6.69 14.78
N ARG A 191 2.19 5.85 13.74
CA ARG A 191 1.03 4.99 13.44
C ARG A 191 0.80 3.93 14.50
N PHE A 192 1.87 3.29 14.95
CA PHE A 192 1.78 2.23 15.95
C PHE A 192 1.28 2.75 17.31
N ARG A 193 1.70 3.93 17.76
CA ARG A 193 1.23 4.56 19.00
C ARG A 193 -0.28 4.74 19.01
N GLN A 194 -0.87 5.19 17.90
CA GLN A 194 -2.32 5.32 17.78
C GLN A 194 -3.05 3.99 17.91
N THR A 195 -2.44 2.89 17.44
CA THR A 195 -3.00 1.55 17.55
C THR A 195 -2.65 0.88 18.87
N LEU A 196 -1.48 1.18 19.44
CA LEU A 196 -1.02 0.67 20.74
C LEU A 196 -1.94 1.09 21.88
N ASP A 197 -2.26 2.39 21.97
CA ASP A 197 -3.16 2.92 23.01
C ASP A 197 -4.55 2.27 22.96
N LYS A 198 -5.08 2.07 21.75
CA LYS A 198 -6.36 1.38 21.54
C LYS A 198 -6.27 -0.11 21.86
N GLY A 199 -5.18 -0.75 21.39
CA GLY A 199 -4.94 -2.18 21.62
C GLY A 199 -4.76 -2.50 23.09
N LEU A 200 -4.00 -1.71 23.85
CA LEU A 200 -3.80 -1.87 25.28
C LEU A 200 -5.11 -1.69 26.06
N LYS A 201 -5.93 -0.67 25.75
CA LYS A 201 -7.25 -0.50 26.37
C LYS A 201 -8.15 -1.70 26.15
N LEU A 202 -8.22 -2.21 24.92
CA LEU A 202 -9.04 -3.40 24.62
C LEU A 202 -8.49 -4.65 25.30
N LEU A 203 -7.17 -4.76 25.43
CA LEU A 203 -6.53 -5.85 26.17
C LEU A 203 -6.88 -5.77 27.66
N ASP A 204 -6.79 -4.59 28.26
CA ASP A 204 -7.16 -4.35 29.66
C ASP A 204 -8.64 -4.63 29.91
N GLU A 205 -9.54 -4.21 29.01
CA GLU A 205 -10.97 -4.53 29.07
C GLU A 205 -11.22 -6.05 28.97
N ALA A 206 -10.51 -6.75 28.09
CA ALA A 206 -10.65 -8.19 27.89
C ALA A 206 -10.07 -9.00 29.06
N THR A 207 -9.11 -8.46 29.79
CA THR A 207 -8.40 -9.12 30.91
C THR A 207 -8.85 -8.64 32.28
N GLY A 208 -9.67 -7.58 32.39
CA GLY A 208 -10.07 -6.95 33.64
C GLY A 208 -10.81 -7.84 34.64
N GLY A 209 -11.28 -9.02 34.21
CA GLY A 209 -11.89 -10.05 35.07
C GLY A 209 -11.06 -11.32 35.23
N MET A 210 -9.88 -11.40 34.59
CA MET A 210 -9.06 -12.62 34.58
C MET A 210 -8.13 -12.71 35.79
N LYS A 211 -7.84 -13.93 36.21
CA LYS A 211 -6.93 -14.23 37.32
C LYS A 211 -5.60 -14.74 36.80
N ALA A 212 -4.55 -14.55 37.58
CA ALA A 212 -3.23 -15.08 37.23
C ALA A 212 -3.30 -16.60 36.93
N GLY A 213 -2.70 -17.02 35.84
CA GLY A 213 -2.76 -18.38 35.31
C GLY A 213 -3.88 -18.66 34.31
N GLU A 214 -4.83 -17.73 34.11
CA GLU A 214 -5.83 -17.86 33.04
C GLU A 214 -5.29 -17.47 31.67
N THR A 215 -5.97 -17.93 30.62
CA THR A 215 -5.52 -17.78 29.22
C THR A 215 -6.53 -16.96 28.43
N LEU A 216 -6.06 -15.87 27.76
CA LEU A 216 -6.88 -15.05 26.89
C LEU A 216 -7.32 -15.86 25.66
N PRO A 217 -8.59 -15.85 25.26
CA PRO A 217 -9.06 -16.57 24.08
C PRO A 217 -8.35 -16.14 22.79
N GLY A 218 -7.93 -17.10 21.95
CA GLY A 218 -7.20 -16.86 20.71
C GLY A 218 -7.92 -15.96 19.72
N ALA A 219 -9.27 -16.04 19.65
CA ALA A 219 -10.09 -15.15 18.82
C ALA A 219 -10.00 -13.67 19.24
N VAL A 220 -9.81 -13.37 20.53
CA VAL A 220 -9.60 -11.99 21.01
C VAL A 220 -8.21 -11.49 20.59
N ALA A 221 -7.19 -12.33 20.78
CA ALA A 221 -5.83 -12.03 20.33
C ALA A 221 -5.76 -11.84 18.80
N PHE A 222 -6.49 -12.66 18.03
CA PHE A 222 -6.61 -12.50 16.58
C PHE A 222 -7.28 -11.19 16.19
N ARG A 223 -8.33 -10.76 16.87
CA ARG A 223 -8.97 -9.47 16.60
C ARG A 223 -8.04 -8.30 16.88
N LEU A 224 -7.23 -8.36 17.93
CA LEU A 224 -6.18 -7.38 18.22
C LEU A 224 -5.15 -7.31 17.10
N TYR A 225 -4.75 -8.45 16.55
CA TYR A 225 -3.82 -8.58 15.43
C TYR A 225 -4.41 -8.05 14.13
N ASP A 226 -5.58 -8.54 13.73
CA ASP A 226 -6.17 -8.27 12.41
C ASP A 226 -6.71 -6.84 12.28
N THR A 227 -7.42 -6.36 13.30
CA THR A 227 -8.10 -5.06 13.27
C THR A 227 -7.19 -3.91 13.71
N PHE A 228 -6.33 -4.15 14.71
CA PHE A 228 -5.52 -3.10 15.33
C PHE A 228 -4.03 -3.22 15.02
N GLY A 229 -3.62 -4.26 14.28
CA GLY A 229 -2.21 -4.49 13.95
C GLY A 229 -1.33 -4.71 15.19
N PHE A 230 -1.90 -5.27 16.27
CA PHE A 230 -1.21 -5.60 17.51
C PHE A 230 -0.69 -7.04 17.41
N PRO A 231 0.61 -7.27 17.15
CA PRO A 231 1.13 -8.61 16.93
C PRO A 231 0.88 -9.57 18.08
N TYR A 232 0.74 -10.86 17.78
CA TYR A 232 0.48 -11.90 18.78
C TYR A 232 1.54 -11.91 19.90
N ASP A 233 2.82 -11.81 19.53
CA ASP A 233 3.93 -11.76 20.47
C ASP A 233 3.89 -10.55 21.41
N LEU A 234 3.38 -9.41 20.93
CA LEU A 234 3.16 -8.24 21.81
C LEU A 234 2.00 -8.47 22.78
N THR A 235 0.95 -9.17 22.35
CA THR A 235 -0.15 -9.58 23.23
C THR A 235 0.38 -10.54 24.31
N GLU A 236 1.15 -11.54 23.90
CA GLU A 236 1.76 -12.52 24.81
C GLU A 236 2.70 -11.86 25.84
N ASP A 237 3.59 -10.97 25.39
CA ASP A 237 4.50 -10.23 26.27
C ASP A 237 3.76 -9.30 27.25
N ALA A 238 2.67 -8.66 26.80
CA ALA A 238 1.87 -7.79 27.66
C ALA A 238 1.17 -8.60 28.77
N LEU A 239 0.68 -9.79 28.44
CA LEU A 239 -0.02 -10.66 29.36
C LEU A 239 0.90 -11.44 30.30
N ARG A 240 2.12 -11.80 29.83
CA ARG A 240 3.14 -12.45 30.67
C ARG A 240 3.50 -11.60 31.89
N ALA A 241 3.58 -10.27 31.72
CA ALA A 241 3.82 -9.35 32.82
C ALA A 241 2.69 -9.37 33.89
N GLN A 242 1.48 -9.78 33.51
CA GLN A 242 0.30 -9.91 34.40
C GLN A 242 0.10 -11.36 34.90
N GLY A 243 0.98 -12.29 34.52
CA GLY A 243 0.84 -13.71 34.84
C GLY A 243 -0.26 -14.42 34.07
N LEU A 244 -0.67 -13.88 32.91
CA LEU A 244 -1.70 -14.42 32.03
C LEU A 244 -1.08 -15.08 30.80
N GLY A 245 -1.80 -16.07 30.21
CA GLY A 245 -1.45 -16.72 28.94
C GLY A 245 -2.28 -16.23 27.75
N VAL A 246 -1.95 -16.72 26.55
CA VAL A 246 -2.73 -16.54 25.31
C VAL A 246 -2.98 -17.89 24.66
N ASP A 247 -4.21 -18.15 24.24
CA ASP A 247 -4.57 -19.34 23.47
C ASP A 247 -3.99 -19.25 22.04
N ARG A 248 -2.83 -19.87 21.87
CA ARG A 248 -2.12 -19.94 20.59
C ARG A 248 -2.89 -20.72 19.55
N ALA A 249 -3.49 -21.86 19.93
CA ALA A 249 -4.20 -22.73 19.01
C ALA A 249 -5.43 -22.02 18.41
N GLY A 250 -6.24 -21.36 19.24
CA GLY A 250 -7.38 -20.58 18.78
C GLY A 250 -7.00 -19.37 17.95
N PHE A 251 -5.83 -18.75 18.19
CA PHE A 251 -5.29 -17.69 17.34
C PHE A 251 -4.90 -18.22 15.95
N ASP A 252 -4.17 -19.35 15.89
CA ASP A 252 -3.71 -19.96 14.65
C ASP A 252 -4.90 -20.49 13.81
N GLU A 253 -5.97 -20.97 14.44
CA GLU A 253 -7.21 -21.37 13.77
C GLU A 253 -7.92 -20.18 13.13
N ALA A 254 -8.10 -19.07 13.85
CA ALA A 254 -8.69 -17.85 13.32
C ALA A 254 -7.85 -17.26 12.16
N MET A 255 -6.52 -17.32 12.26
CA MET A 255 -5.59 -16.93 11.19
C MET A 255 -5.73 -17.82 9.95
N ALA A 256 -5.86 -19.14 10.13
CA ALA A 256 -6.03 -20.09 9.04
C ALA A 256 -7.37 -19.89 8.31
N GLU A 257 -8.42 -19.53 9.05
CA GLU A 257 -9.74 -19.23 8.47
C GLU A 257 -9.70 -17.97 7.61
N GLN A 258 -9.06 -16.89 8.09
CA GLN A 258 -8.87 -15.68 7.30
C GLN A 258 -8.05 -15.96 6.03
N LYS A 259 -6.95 -16.74 6.12
CA LYS A 259 -6.15 -17.14 4.95
C LYS A 259 -6.95 -17.96 3.95
N ARG A 260 -7.85 -18.83 4.40
CA ARG A 260 -8.75 -19.60 3.52
C ARG A 260 -9.72 -18.68 2.80
N ALA A 261 -10.33 -17.72 3.51
CA ALA A 261 -11.22 -16.73 2.92
C ALA A 261 -10.50 -15.84 1.90
N ALA A 262 -9.27 -15.40 2.20
CA ALA A 262 -8.45 -14.60 1.28
C ALA A 262 -8.03 -15.40 0.02
N ARG A 263 -7.68 -16.69 0.16
CA ARG A 263 -7.35 -17.58 -0.97
C ARG A 263 -8.57 -17.88 -1.85
N ALA A 264 -9.76 -18.01 -1.27
CA ALA A 264 -11.00 -18.20 -2.03
C ALA A 264 -11.38 -16.97 -2.87
N ALA A 265 -10.96 -15.78 -2.44
CA ALA A 265 -11.15 -14.52 -3.15
C ALA A 265 -10.06 -14.26 -4.23
N TRP A 266 -8.95 -14.99 -4.22
CA TRP A 266 -7.82 -14.78 -5.13
C TRP A 266 -7.91 -15.74 -6.34
N LYS A 267 -8.18 -15.17 -7.53
CA LYS A 267 -8.07 -15.88 -8.81
C LYS A 267 -6.61 -15.78 -9.27
N GLY A 268 -5.79 -16.79 -8.94
CA GLY A 268 -4.39 -16.85 -9.32
C GLY A 268 -4.18 -17.09 -10.81
N SER A 269 -3.18 -16.43 -11.39
CA SER A 269 -2.63 -16.72 -12.70
C SER A 269 -1.87 -18.05 -12.66
N GLY A 270 -2.27 -19.00 -13.48
CA GLY A 270 -1.60 -20.31 -13.61
C GLY A 270 -0.37 -20.21 -14.49
N GLU A 271 0.78 -20.58 -13.97
CA GLU A 271 1.97 -20.93 -14.73
C GLU A 271 2.72 -22.02 -13.97
N LYS A 272 2.69 -23.23 -14.49
CA LYS A 272 3.66 -24.30 -14.17
C LYS A 272 3.38 -25.54 -15.04
N ALA A 273 3.86 -25.53 -16.30
CA ALA A 273 4.07 -26.78 -17.05
C ALA A 273 5.01 -26.63 -18.28
N SER A 274 5.53 -25.42 -18.61
CA SER A 274 6.30 -25.22 -19.86
C SER A 274 7.81 -25.10 -19.69
N ASP A 275 8.36 -25.20 -18.48
CA ASP A 275 9.78 -24.88 -18.28
C ASP A 275 10.76 -25.93 -18.79
N SER A 276 10.39 -27.21 -18.89
CA SER A 276 11.32 -28.26 -19.27
C SER A 276 11.80 -28.15 -20.74
N VAL A 277 10.92 -27.80 -21.67
CA VAL A 277 11.29 -27.69 -23.10
C VAL A 277 12.34 -26.60 -23.34
N TRP A 278 12.29 -25.51 -22.56
CA TRP A 278 13.25 -24.41 -22.70
C TRP A 278 14.64 -24.76 -22.19
N PHE A 279 14.76 -25.64 -21.19
CA PHE A 279 16.05 -26.14 -20.72
C PHE A 279 16.75 -26.96 -21.80
N ASP A 280 16.02 -27.89 -22.42
CA ASP A 280 16.57 -28.72 -23.50
C ASP A 280 17.02 -27.90 -24.70
N LEU A 281 16.16 -26.96 -25.14
CA LEU A 281 16.47 -26.04 -26.25
C LEU A 281 17.63 -25.08 -25.93
N SER A 282 17.77 -24.70 -24.66
CA SER A 282 18.87 -23.86 -24.22
C SER A 282 20.22 -24.61 -24.20
N GLU A 283 20.21 -25.90 -23.88
CA GLU A 283 21.42 -26.74 -23.96
C GLU A 283 21.84 -27.00 -25.41
N GLU A 284 20.86 -27.20 -26.29
CA GLU A 284 21.10 -27.54 -27.69
C GLU A 284 21.57 -26.34 -28.52
N PHE A 285 20.92 -25.16 -28.36
CA PHE A 285 21.13 -24.00 -29.24
C PHE A 285 21.86 -22.81 -28.56
N GLY A 286 22.06 -22.85 -27.26
CA GLY A 286 22.70 -21.78 -26.52
C GLY A 286 21.82 -20.54 -26.37
N ALA A 287 22.43 -19.36 -26.22
CA ALA A 287 21.73 -18.09 -26.08
C ALA A 287 21.34 -17.49 -27.43
N THR A 288 20.18 -16.85 -27.54
CA THR A 288 19.81 -16.05 -28.71
C THR A 288 20.64 -14.77 -28.76
N GLU A 289 21.28 -14.47 -29.90
CA GLU A 289 22.00 -13.22 -30.10
C GLU A 289 21.00 -12.06 -30.29
N PHE A 290 21.04 -11.07 -29.38
CA PHE A 290 20.17 -9.90 -29.48
C PHE A 290 20.85 -8.74 -30.21
N VAL A 291 20.36 -8.41 -31.42
CA VAL A 291 20.88 -7.31 -32.27
C VAL A 291 19.97 -6.07 -32.22
N GLY A 292 18.91 -6.08 -31.44
CA GLY A 292 17.84 -5.07 -31.43
C GLY A 292 18.17 -3.75 -30.76
N HIS A 293 19.36 -3.58 -30.17
CA HIS A 293 19.78 -2.27 -29.67
C HIS A 293 19.94 -1.25 -30.81
N SER A 294 20.49 -1.69 -31.95
CA SER A 294 20.78 -0.83 -33.11
C SER A 294 19.92 -1.11 -34.33
N ARG A 295 19.23 -2.24 -34.40
CA ARG A 295 18.48 -2.69 -35.57
C ARG A 295 17.03 -2.98 -35.24
N LEU A 296 16.13 -2.73 -36.21
CA LEU A 296 14.71 -3.11 -36.15
C LEU A 296 14.43 -4.31 -37.05
N THR A 297 15.38 -4.73 -37.87
CA THR A 297 15.28 -5.87 -38.78
C THR A 297 16.54 -6.71 -38.70
N ALA A 298 16.36 -8.02 -38.86
CA ALA A 298 17.49 -8.94 -39.00
C ALA A 298 17.06 -10.18 -39.80
N ARG A 299 18.00 -10.73 -40.57
CA ARG A 299 17.86 -12.07 -41.16
C ARG A 299 18.33 -13.09 -40.15
N ALA A 300 17.57 -14.14 -39.94
CA ALA A 300 17.87 -15.17 -38.93
C ALA A 300 17.43 -16.54 -39.44
N ARG A 301 17.76 -17.59 -38.69
CA ARG A 301 17.29 -18.95 -38.95
C ARG A 301 16.45 -19.43 -37.78
N ILE A 302 15.33 -20.08 -38.07
CA ILE A 302 14.51 -20.74 -37.05
C ILE A 302 15.29 -21.94 -36.51
N VAL A 303 15.57 -21.97 -35.21
CA VAL A 303 16.27 -23.07 -34.54
C VAL A 303 15.30 -24.01 -33.84
N ALA A 304 14.14 -23.50 -33.36
CA ALA A 304 13.10 -24.32 -32.76
C ALA A 304 11.72 -23.69 -32.92
N ILE A 305 10.67 -24.53 -32.99
CA ILE A 305 9.26 -24.15 -32.94
C ILE A 305 8.63 -24.95 -31.83
N VAL A 306 7.93 -24.26 -30.90
CA VAL A 306 7.17 -24.89 -29.82
C VAL A 306 5.70 -24.60 -30.03
N LYS A 307 4.86 -25.63 -30.01
CA LYS A 307 3.42 -25.59 -30.10
C LYS A 307 2.82 -26.41 -28.97
N ASP A 308 1.85 -25.87 -28.23
CA ASP A 308 1.21 -26.54 -27.09
C ASP A 308 2.22 -27.11 -26.07
N GLY A 309 3.33 -26.40 -25.84
CA GLY A 309 4.40 -26.79 -24.91
C GLY A 309 5.32 -27.92 -25.40
N GLN A 310 5.25 -28.32 -26.67
CA GLN A 310 6.09 -29.35 -27.29
C GLN A 310 6.84 -28.82 -28.49
N ALA A 311 8.11 -29.23 -28.62
CA ALA A 311 8.91 -28.91 -29.80
C ALA A 311 8.35 -29.64 -31.03
N VAL A 312 8.16 -28.90 -32.14
CA VAL A 312 7.66 -29.41 -33.40
C VAL A 312 8.62 -29.01 -34.54
N THR A 313 8.61 -29.73 -35.64
CA THR A 313 9.46 -29.46 -36.79
C THR A 313 8.89 -28.38 -37.73
N SER A 314 7.57 -28.21 -37.71
CA SER A 314 6.86 -27.20 -38.56
C SER A 314 5.52 -26.80 -37.96
N ALA A 315 5.00 -25.64 -38.43
CA ALA A 315 3.67 -25.14 -38.09
C ALA A 315 3.02 -24.50 -39.32
N SER A 316 1.68 -24.55 -39.39
CA SER A 316 0.88 -24.10 -40.51
C SER A 316 -0.08 -22.98 -40.14
N VAL A 317 -0.74 -22.40 -41.14
CA VAL A 317 -1.71 -21.29 -40.98
C VAL A 317 -2.73 -21.59 -39.88
N GLY A 318 -2.89 -20.66 -38.96
CA GLY A 318 -3.81 -20.74 -37.80
C GLY A 318 -3.16 -21.25 -36.53
N ASP A 319 -1.97 -21.85 -36.60
CA ASP A 319 -1.26 -22.34 -35.43
C ASP A 319 -0.71 -21.18 -34.56
N ASP A 320 -0.94 -21.27 -33.25
CA ASP A 320 -0.25 -20.44 -32.26
C ASP A 320 1.10 -21.10 -31.96
N VAL A 321 2.18 -20.31 -32.03
CA VAL A 321 3.56 -20.81 -32.00
C VAL A 321 4.44 -19.94 -31.13
N GLN A 322 5.47 -20.58 -30.58
CA GLN A 322 6.61 -19.94 -29.92
C GLN A 322 7.86 -20.31 -30.72
N ILE A 323 8.50 -19.32 -31.31
CA ILE A 323 9.62 -19.53 -32.25
C ILE A 323 10.93 -19.02 -31.62
N LEU A 324 11.96 -19.85 -31.68
CA LEU A 324 13.35 -19.47 -31.40
C LEU A 324 14.12 -19.28 -32.70
N THR A 325 14.94 -18.26 -32.73
CA THR A 325 15.88 -17.98 -33.81
C THR A 325 17.30 -17.85 -33.27
N ASN A 326 18.32 -18.06 -34.10
CA ASN A 326 19.72 -17.93 -33.69
C ASN A 326 20.08 -16.48 -33.29
N GLN A 327 19.49 -15.47 -33.94
CA GLN A 327 19.61 -14.05 -33.60
C GLN A 327 18.28 -13.33 -33.78
N THR A 328 18.08 -12.21 -33.09
CA THR A 328 16.82 -11.46 -33.18
C THR A 328 16.97 -9.97 -32.92
N PRO A 329 16.22 -9.10 -33.64
CA PRO A 329 16.06 -7.69 -33.29
C PRO A 329 14.96 -7.45 -32.25
N PHE A 330 14.16 -8.48 -31.90
CA PHE A 330 13.05 -8.39 -30.95
C PHE A 330 13.55 -8.42 -29.51
N TYR A 331 13.23 -7.41 -28.75
CA TYR A 331 13.51 -7.39 -27.30
C TYR A 331 12.58 -8.34 -26.58
N GLY A 332 13.13 -9.28 -25.83
CA GLY A 332 12.36 -10.16 -24.95
C GLY A 332 12.06 -9.46 -23.62
N GLU A 333 10.83 -9.57 -23.15
CA GLU A 333 10.36 -8.95 -21.92
C GLU A 333 11.33 -9.19 -20.76
N SER A 334 11.86 -8.11 -20.20
CA SER A 334 12.84 -8.14 -19.12
C SER A 334 12.98 -6.76 -18.47
N GLY A 335 13.32 -6.71 -17.16
CA GLY A 335 13.60 -5.44 -16.47
C GLY A 335 12.44 -4.45 -16.45
N GLY A 336 11.21 -4.92 -16.63
CA GLY A 336 10.01 -4.09 -16.70
C GLY A 336 9.70 -3.53 -18.10
N GLN A 337 10.58 -3.69 -19.09
CA GLN A 337 10.27 -3.36 -20.47
C GLN A 337 9.51 -4.52 -21.13
N MET A 338 8.35 -4.25 -21.71
CA MET A 338 7.54 -5.21 -22.45
C MET A 338 8.27 -5.72 -23.71
N GLY A 339 7.94 -6.94 -24.09
CA GLY A 339 8.40 -7.58 -25.31
C GLY A 339 7.95 -6.84 -26.58
N ASP A 340 8.74 -7.00 -27.63
CA ASP A 340 8.40 -6.45 -28.93
C ASP A 340 7.38 -7.29 -29.68
N ALA A 341 6.66 -6.63 -30.55
CA ALA A 341 5.76 -7.23 -31.54
C ALA A 341 6.24 -6.90 -32.95
N GLY A 342 5.84 -7.72 -33.91
CA GLY A 342 6.25 -7.54 -35.29
C GLY A 342 5.87 -8.69 -36.21
N VAL A 343 6.67 -8.93 -37.22
CA VAL A 343 6.43 -9.97 -38.22
C VAL A 343 7.70 -10.75 -38.48
N LEU A 344 7.53 -12.06 -38.66
CA LEU A 344 8.55 -12.96 -39.17
C LEU A 344 8.11 -13.44 -40.54
N HIS A 345 8.94 -13.23 -41.56
CA HIS A 345 8.70 -13.72 -42.92
C HIS A 345 9.70 -14.78 -43.27
N THR A 346 9.27 -15.94 -43.77
CA THR A 346 10.15 -16.89 -44.42
C THR A 346 10.44 -16.42 -45.84
N VAL A 347 11.68 -16.60 -46.29
CA VAL A 347 12.16 -16.18 -47.61
C VAL A 347 12.49 -17.44 -48.41
N ASN A 348 11.90 -17.59 -49.60
CA ASN A 348 12.24 -18.69 -50.50
C ASN A 348 13.60 -18.46 -51.22
N LEU A 349 14.09 -19.48 -51.91
CA LEU A 349 15.36 -19.40 -52.66
C LEU A 349 15.40 -18.31 -53.74
N ALA A 350 14.24 -17.81 -54.17
CA ALA A 350 14.11 -16.70 -55.12
C ALA A 350 14.05 -15.32 -54.41
N GLY A 351 14.08 -15.29 -53.07
CA GLY A 351 13.99 -14.05 -52.29
C GLY A 351 12.57 -13.54 -52.10
N GLU A 352 11.55 -14.34 -52.38
CA GLU A 352 10.14 -13.99 -52.20
C GLU A 352 9.62 -14.50 -50.86
N PHE A 353 8.70 -13.76 -50.24
CA PHE A 353 8.03 -14.18 -49.00
C PHE A 353 7.11 -15.38 -49.23
N SER A 354 7.37 -16.49 -48.55
CA SER A 354 6.60 -17.75 -48.69
C SER A 354 5.65 -18.00 -47.53
N SER A 355 5.93 -17.48 -46.34
CA SER A 355 5.04 -17.55 -45.18
C SER A 355 5.23 -16.35 -44.27
N ASN A 356 4.27 -16.12 -43.38
CA ASN A 356 4.40 -15.07 -42.38
C ASN A 356 3.83 -15.51 -41.03
N VAL A 357 4.49 -15.07 -39.97
CA VAL A 357 4.05 -15.22 -38.59
C VAL A 357 3.90 -13.82 -37.97
N LEU A 358 2.72 -13.53 -37.46
CA LEU A 358 2.46 -12.31 -36.70
C LEU A 358 2.94 -12.53 -35.27
N ILE A 359 3.99 -11.84 -34.87
CA ILE A 359 4.51 -11.89 -33.51
C ILE A 359 3.78 -10.84 -32.68
N SER A 360 3.04 -11.31 -31.67
CA SER A 360 2.28 -10.46 -30.75
C SER A 360 3.08 -10.04 -29.54
N ASP A 361 4.08 -10.85 -29.14
CA ASP A 361 4.92 -10.61 -27.97
C ASP A 361 6.26 -11.34 -28.11
N THR A 362 7.27 -10.90 -27.38
CA THR A 362 8.56 -11.58 -27.27
C THR A 362 8.92 -11.72 -25.80
N GLN A 363 9.07 -12.95 -25.35
CA GLN A 363 9.39 -13.31 -23.97
C GLN A 363 10.85 -13.69 -23.82
N LYS A 364 11.38 -13.60 -22.61
CA LYS A 364 12.74 -14.03 -22.30
C LYS A 364 12.71 -15.26 -21.40
N ALA A 365 12.99 -16.45 -21.97
CA ALA A 365 13.08 -17.69 -21.22
C ALA A 365 14.51 -17.93 -20.72
N LEU A 366 14.65 -18.43 -19.49
CA LEU A 366 15.93 -18.73 -18.83
C LEU A 366 16.94 -17.56 -18.84
N GLY A 367 16.46 -16.35 -18.98
CA GLY A 367 17.29 -15.14 -19.02
C GLY A 367 18.11 -14.93 -20.31
N LYS A 368 18.12 -15.92 -21.25
CA LYS A 368 18.99 -15.90 -22.43
C LYS A 368 18.31 -16.27 -23.76
N LEU A 369 17.14 -16.88 -23.76
CA LEU A 369 16.40 -17.22 -24.97
C LEU A 369 15.34 -16.17 -25.27
N HIS A 370 15.31 -15.63 -26.50
CA HIS A 370 14.26 -14.73 -26.96
C HIS A 370 13.19 -15.55 -27.72
N VAL A 371 12.04 -15.70 -27.08
CA VAL A 371 10.92 -16.52 -27.56
C VAL A 371 9.89 -15.63 -28.24
N HIS A 372 9.74 -15.76 -29.55
CA HIS A 372 8.76 -15.01 -30.34
C HIS A 372 7.41 -15.71 -30.26
N VAL A 373 6.45 -15.12 -29.57
CA VAL A 373 5.09 -15.63 -29.38
C VAL A 373 4.18 -15.04 -30.46
N GLY A 374 3.53 -15.89 -31.24
CA GLY A 374 2.73 -15.42 -32.36
C GLY A 374 1.88 -16.48 -33.01
N GLN A 375 1.28 -16.12 -34.14
CA GLN A 375 0.42 -17.00 -34.92
C GLN A 375 0.85 -16.99 -36.39
N VAL A 376 0.87 -18.19 -37.01
CA VAL A 376 1.12 -18.35 -38.44
C VAL A 376 -0.07 -17.80 -39.21
N LYS A 377 0.14 -16.75 -39.98
CA LYS A 377 -0.92 -16.07 -40.78
C LYS A 377 -0.93 -16.45 -42.26
N GLY A 378 0.18 -17.01 -42.77
CA GLY A 378 0.28 -17.46 -44.17
C GLY A 378 1.37 -18.49 -44.34
N GLY A 379 1.15 -19.49 -45.19
CA GLY A 379 2.12 -20.53 -45.50
C GLY A 379 2.37 -21.52 -44.38
N THR A 380 3.56 -22.11 -44.39
CA THR A 380 4.08 -23.04 -43.40
C THR A 380 5.47 -22.59 -42.99
N VAL A 381 5.81 -22.66 -41.73
CA VAL A 381 7.14 -22.38 -41.19
C VAL A 381 7.76 -23.65 -40.64
N ALA A 382 9.05 -23.86 -40.85
CA ALA A 382 9.74 -25.04 -40.43
C ALA A 382 11.08 -24.71 -39.72
N VAL A 383 11.54 -25.60 -38.87
CA VAL A 383 12.87 -25.53 -38.29
C VAL A 383 13.93 -25.59 -39.38
N GLY A 384 14.88 -24.67 -39.36
CA GLY A 384 15.89 -24.50 -40.38
C GLY A 384 15.59 -23.43 -41.42
N ASP A 385 14.35 -22.92 -41.51
CA ASP A 385 13.99 -21.87 -42.43
C ASP A 385 14.79 -20.57 -42.15
N GLU A 386 15.24 -19.91 -43.24
CA GLU A 386 15.72 -18.55 -43.17
C GLU A 386 14.55 -17.57 -43.12
N VAL A 387 14.63 -16.59 -42.24
CA VAL A 387 13.57 -15.64 -41.99
C VAL A 387 14.07 -14.22 -41.88
N ASP A 388 13.28 -13.28 -42.38
CA ASP A 388 13.42 -11.86 -42.11
C ASP A 388 12.53 -11.48 -40.91
N LEU A 389 13.15 -11.02 -39.85
CA LEU A 389 12.51 -10.53 -38.64
C LEU A 389 12.35 -9.02 -38.72
N VAL A 390 11.13 -8.51 -38.52
CA VAL A 390 10.79 -7.09 -38.60
C VAL A 390 10.00 -6.66 -37.38
N VAL A 391 10.61 -5.86 -36.51
CA VAL A 391 9.97 -5.26 -35.33
C VAL A 391 9.06 -4.11 -35.76
N LEU A 392 7.89 -3.95 -35.13
CA LEU A 392 6.99 -2.82 -35.32
C LEU A 392 7.68 -1.51 -34.88
N PRO A 393 8.06 -0.61 -35.82
CA PRO A 393 8.92 0.53 -35.52
C PRO A 393 8.26 1.54 -34.56
N ASP A 394 6.98 1.85 -34.77
CA ASP A 394 6.27 2.83 -33.95
C ASP A 394 6.10 2.36 -32.49
N ARG A 395 5.74 1.07 -32.30
CA ARG A 395 5.65 0.48 -30.98
C ARG A 395 7.01 0.51 -30.26
N ARG A 396 8.08 0.12 -30.92
CA ARG A 396 9.45 0.15 -30.36
C ARG A 396 9.88 1.58 -30.03
N ALA A 397 9.56 2.56 -30.87
CA ALA A 397 9.87 3.97 -30.60
C ALA A 397 9.17 4.47 -29.34
N GLN A 398 7.89 4.16 -29.19
CA GLN A 398 7.11 4.48 -27.98
C GLN A 398 7.70 3.81 -26.71
N ILE A 399 8.05 2.53 -26.78
CA ILE A 399 8.68 1.80 -25.66
C ILE A 399 10.04 2.43 -25.31
N ARG A 400 10.89 2.76 -26.30
CA ARG A 400 12.16 3.44 -26.08
C ARG A 400 12.00 4.80 -25.41
N ALA A 401 11.01 5.58 -25.83
CA ALA A 401 10.69 6.88 -25.24
C ALA A 401 10.28 6.73 -23.77
N ASN A 402 9.36 5.81 -23.49
CA ASN A 402 8.92 5.52 -22.12
C ASN A 402 10.05 4.96 -21.25
N HIS A 403 10.93 4.12 -21.80
CA HIS A 403 12.05 3.57 -21.05
C HIS A 403 13.09 4.64 -20.69
N SER A 404 13.47 5.47 -21.66
CA SER A 404 14.42 6.57 -21.41
C SER A 404 13.83 7.60 -20.45
N ALA A 405 12.54 7.92 -20.56
CA ALA A 405 11.85 8.79 -19.63
C ALA A 405 11.81 8.21 -18.19
N THR A 406 11.77 6.89 -18.05
CA THR A 406 11.83 6.22 -16.72
C THR A 406 13.14 6.52 -15.99
N HIS A 407 14.27 6.49 -16.70
CA HIS A 407 15.59 6.82 -16.13
C HIS A 407 15.69 8.29 -15.75
N LEU A 408 15.21 9.20 -16.60
CA LEU A 408 15.16 10.64 -16.27
C LEU A 408 14.26 10.90 -15.06
N LEU A 409 13.11 10.24 -15.01
CA LEU A 409 12.20 10.31 -13.85
C LEU A 409 12.87 9.81 -12.58
N HIS A 410 13.58 8.69 -12.63
CA HIS A 410 14.28 8.14 -11.47
C HIS A 410 15.34 9.13 -10.96
N ALA A 411 16.15 9.71 -11.84
CA ALA A 411 17.14 10.72 -11.48
C ALA A 411 16.50 11.98 -10.86
N ALA A 412 15.40 12.50 -11.45
CA ALA A 412 14.65 13.64 -10.94
C ALA A 412 14.07 13.37 -9.56
N LEU A 413 13.47 12.19 -9.35
CA LEU A 413 12.96 11.77 -8.06
C LEU A 413 14.06 11.72 -7.00
N ARG A 414 15.22 11.15 -7.30
CA ARG A 414 16.36 11.10 -6.38
C ARG A 414 16.88 12.48 -6.03
N LYS A 415 16.99 13.36 -7.00
CA LYS A 415 17.45 14.73 -6.78
C LYS A 415 16.47 15.52 -5.92
N ARG A 416 15.17 15.36 -6.15
CA ARG A 416 14.12 16.11 -5.43
C ARG A 416 13.85 15.55 -4.04
N LEU A 417 13.78 14.21 -3.89
CA LEU A 417 13.32 13.54 -2.67
C LEU A 417 14.47 12.98 -1.83
N GLY A 418 15.65 12.80 -2.43
CA GLY A 418 16.84 12.30 -1.77
C GLY A 418 17.35 10.95 -2.29
N GLY A 419 18.59 10.63 -1.94
CA GLY A 419 19.32 9.43 -2.41
C GLY A 419 18.71 8.08 -2.00
N HIS A 420 17.73 8.07 -1.11
CA HIS A 420 17.00 6.88 -0.66
C HIS A 420 15.99 6.36 -1.69
N VAL A 421 15.65 7.15 -2.71
CA VAL A 421 14.75 6.72 -3.77
C VAL A 421 15.41 5.62 -4.58
N THR A 422 14.81 4.42 -4.56
CA THR A 422 15.24 3.24 -5.32
C THR A 422 14.04 2.63 -6.03
N GLN A 423 14.28 2.07 -7.21
CA GLN A 423 13.25 1.35 -7.96
C GLN A 423 12.77 0.12 -7.17
N LYS A 424 11.46 -0.05 -7.05
CA LYS A 424 10.80 -1.24 -6.47
C LYS A 424 10.03 -2.04 -7.49
N GLY A 425 9.71 -1.45 -8.62
CA GLY A 425 9.08 -2.05 -9.77
C GLY A 425 9.02 -1.08 -10.93
N SER A 426 8.91 -1.61 -12.13
CA SER A 426 8.77 -0.82 -13.36
C SER A 426 7.88 -1.54 -14.35
N LEU A 427 7.15 -0.79 -15.16
CA LEU A 427 6.50 -1.25 -16.38
C LEU A 427 6.74 -0.20 -17.46
N VAL A 428 7.36 -0.64 -18.55
CA VAL A 428 7.60 0.19 -19.73
C VAL A 428 6.84 -0.42 -20.90
N ALA A 429 5.66 0.13 -21.17
CA ALA A 429 4.79 -0.26 -22.27
C ALA A 429 4.85 0.77 -23.42
N ALA A 430 4.18 0.51 -24.52
CA ALA A 430 4.11 1.47 -25.62
C ALA A 430 3.23 2.67 -25.27
N ASP A 431 2.14 2.43 -24.53
CA ASP A 431 1.14 3.44 -24.20
C ASP A 431 1.47 4.28 -22.94
N ARG A 432 2.29 3.75 -22.03
CA ARG A 432 2.66 4.42 -20.77
C ARG A 432 3.90 3.82 -20.12
N LEU A 433 4.43 4.54 -19.15
CA LEU A 433 5.36 3.99 -18.17
C LEU A 433 4.73 4.00 -16.76
N ARG A 434 5.17 3.06 -15.93
CA ARG A 434 4.87 2.98 -14.50
C ARG A 434 6.16 2.77 -13.74
N PHE A 435 6.37 3.57 -12.72
CA PHE A 435 7.55 3.51 -11.87
C PHE A 435 7.17 3.45 -10.40
N ASP A 436 7.52 2.33 -9.76
CA ASP A 436 7.30 2.10 -8.33
C ASP A 436 8.63 2.34 -7.61
N PHE A 437 8.62 3.19 -6.60
CA PHE A 437 9.84 3.61 -5.91
C PHE A 437 9.65 3.74 -4.41
N SER A 438 10.78 3.60 -3.67
CA SER A 438 10.79 3.76 -2.22
C SER A 438 10.64 5.23 -1.84
N HIS A 439 9.51 5.57 -1.21
CA HIS A 439 9.29 6.86 -0.56
C HIS A 439 8.13 6.75 0.44
N PRO A 440 8.31 7.29 1.67
CA PRO A 440 7.35 7.05 2.74
C PRO A 440 6.10 7.94 2.68
N LYS A 441 6.13 9.05 1.95
CA LYS A 441 5.07 10.06 1.87
C LYS A 441 4.48 10.19 0.47
N ALA A 442 3.25 10.70 0.36
CA ALA A 442 2.71 11.17 -0.91
C ALA A 442 3.50 12.39 -1.41
N LEU A 443 3.72 12.46 -2.72
CA LEU A 443 4.30 13.63 -3.35
C LEU A 443 3.28 14.78 -3.32
N THR A 444 3.78 15.99 -3.07
CA THR A 444 2.95 17.19 -3.20
C THR A 444 2.76 17.56 -4.68
N ALA A 445 1.74 18.37 -4.96
CA ALA A 445 1.54 18.88 -6.32
C ALA A 445 2.77 19.69 -6.82
N GLU A 446 3.47 20.36 -5.91
CA GLU A 446 4.70 21.09 -6.19
C GLU A 446 5.86 20.16 -6.54
N ASP A 447 6.01 19.04 -5.81
CA ASP A 447 7.04 18.02 -6.13
C ASP A 447 6.80 17.42 -7.50
N ILE A 448 5.55 17.04 -7.81
CA ILE A 448 5.17 16.48 -9.11
C ILE A 448 5.47 17.48 -10.23
N ALA A 449 5.10 18.75 -10.05
CA ALA A 449 5.35 19.80 -11.05
C ALA A 449 6.85 20.04 -11.27
N ALA A 450 7.64 20.06 -10.19
CA ALA A 450 9.09 20.26 -10.28
C ALA A 450 9.79 19.09 -10.99
N ILE A 451 9.44 17.84 -10.64
CA ILE A 451 9.96 16.62 -11.27
C ILE A 451 9.62 16.59 -12.77
N GLU A 452 8.36 16.87 -13.12
CA GLU A 452 7.91 16.92 -14.51
C GLU A 452 8.63 18.01 -15.31
N ALA A 453 8.80 19.19 -14.72
CA ALA A 453 9.51 20.29 -15.36
C ALA A 453 10.99 19.96 -15.61
N GLU A 454 11.66 19.30 -14.66
CA GLU A 454 13.06 18.89 -14.75
C GLU A 454 13.26 17.82 -15.84
N VAL A 455 12.44 16.76 -15.86
CA VAL A 455 12.49 15.74 -16.92
C VAL A 455 12.29 16.37 -18.29
N ASN A 456 11.29 17.25 -18.45
CA ASN A 456 11.05 17.93 -19.71
C ASN A 456 12.15 18.94 -20.08
N ALA A 457 12.90 19.48 -19.12
CA ALA A 457 14.07 20.30 -19.42
C ALA A 457 15.16 19.48 -20.12
N HIS A 458 15.53 18.32 -19.59
CA HIS A 458 16.50 17.43 -20.22
C HIS A 458 16.03 16.87 -21.56
N ILE A 459 14.73 16.61 -21.74
CA ILE A 459 14.17 16.23 -23.04
C ILE A 459 14.42 17.33 -24.08
N ARG A 460 14.22 18.61 -23.71
CA ARG A 460 14.45 19.75 -24.62
C ARG A 460 15.93 20.03 -24.95
N GLU A 461 16.84 19.66 -24.05
CA GLU A 461 18.28 19.73 -24.28
C GLU A 461 18.71 18.82 -25.43
N ASN A 462 17.94 17.76 -25.68
CA ASN A 462 18.11 16.82 -26.77
C ASN A 462 19.52 16.21 -26.85
N GLU A 463 20.14 15.92 -25.73
CA GLU A 463 21.45 15.29 -25.68
C GLU A 463 21.41 13.83 -26.15
N ALA A 464 22.53 13.38 -26.71
CA ALA A 464 22.71 12.01 -27.18
C ALA A 464 22.72 11.04 -25.98
N VAL A 465 22.00 9.92 -26.12
CA VAL A 465 22.02 8.82 -25.15
C VAL A 465 23.21 7.92 -25.48
N THR A 466 24.08 7.72 -24.51
CA THR A 466 25.30 6.92 -24.70
C THR A 466 25.26 5.63 -23.88
N THR A 467 25.85 4.58 -24.45
CA THR A 467 25.99 3.30 -23.77
C THR A 467 27.42 2.80 -23.85
N ARG A 468 27.92 2.23 -22.75
CA ARG A 468 29.24 1.60 -22.68
C ARG A 468 29.13 0.24 -22.04
N LEU A 469 29.93 -0.71 -22.52
CA LEU A 469 30.16 -1.99 -21.88
C LEU A 469 31.40 -1.85 -20.99
N MET A 470 31.32 -2.28 -19.75
CA MET A 470 32.40 -2.22 -18.79
C MET A 470 32.17 -3.28 -17.70
N THR A 471 33.18 -3.51 -16.86
CA THR A 471 33.02 -4.39 -15.70
C THR A 471 32.10 -3.75 -14.63
N PRO A 472 31.46 -4.52 -13.76
CA PRO A 472 30.63 -3.97 -12.66
C PRO A 472 31.41 -2.98 -11.79
N ASP A 473 32.67 -3.23 -11.48
CA ASP A 473 33.50 -2.37 -10.64
C ASP A 473 33.78 -1.00 -11.34
N GLU A 474 34.11 -1.03 -12.62
CA GLU A 474 34.28 0.19 -13.43
C GLU A 474 32.97 0.98 -13.52
N ALA A 475 31.83 0.30 -13.64
CA ALA A 475 30.54 0.93 -13.68
C ALA A 475 30.21 1.66 -12.35
N ILE A 476 30.48 1.04 -11.21
CA ILE A 476 30.34 1.66 -9.89
C ILE A 476 31.27 2.85 -9.75
N ALA A 477 32.55 2.72 -10.16
CA ALA A 477 33.53 3.80 -10.14
C ALA A 477 33.11 4.98 -11.04
N ALA A 478 32.41 4.72 -12.15
CA ALA A 478 31.83 5.73 -13.03
C ALA A 478 30.53 6.36 -12.48
N GLY A 479 30.09 5.99 -11.28
CA GLY A 479 28.89 6.51 -10.64
C GLY A 479 27.60 5.82 -11.08
N ALA A 480 27.68 4.68 -11.78
CA ALA A 480 26.50 3.92 -12.15
C ALA A 480 25.81 3.34 -10.94
N MET A 481 24.48 3.46 -10.90
CA MET A 481 23.69 2.79 -9.89
C MET A 481 23.59 1.31 -10.22
N ALA A 482 24.18 0.48 -9.34
CA ALA A 482 23.93 -0.95 -9.30
C ALA A 482 22.74 -1.23 -8.38
N LEU A 483 21.77 -2.01 -8.85
CA LEU A 483 20.68 -2.49 -8.00
C LEU A 483 21.25 -3.57 -7.07
N PHE A 484 21.12 -3.36 -5.76
CA PHE A 484 21.57 -4.33 -4.76
C PHE A 484 20.79 -5.65 -4.91
N GLY A 485 21.54 -6.76 -5.00
CA GLY A 485 20.98 -8.12 -5.04
C GLY A 485 20.81 -8.71 -6.44
N GLU A 486 21.13 -7.99 -7.51
CA GLU A 486 21.23 -8.58 -8.85
C GLU A 486 22.64 -9.15 -9.07
N LYS A 487 22.68 -10.37 -9.62
CA LYS A 487 23.95 -10.98 -10.07
C LYS A 487 24.26 -10.45 -11.46
N TYR A 488 25.25 -9.59 -11.55
CA TYR A 488 25.77 -9.07 -12.83
C TYR A 488 26.77 -10.06 -13.43
N GLY A 489 26.79 -10.17 -14.78
CA GLY A 489 27.80 -10.90 -15.49
C GLY A 489 29.17 -10.19 -15.44
N GLU A 490 30.17 -10.75 -16.16
CA GLU A 490 31.51 -10.16 -16.24
C GLU A 490 31.51 -8.77 -16.89
N GLU A 491 30.54 -8.49 -17.80
CA GLU A 491 30.32 -7.19 -18.42
C GLU A 491 28.88 -6.72 -18.18
N VAL A 492 28.74 -5.41 -17.94
CA VAL A 492 27.47 -4.70 -17.76
C VAL A 492 27.33 -3.56 -18.75
N ARG A 493 26.11 -3.31 -19.20
CA ARG A 493 25.80 -2.18 -20.09
C ARG A 493 25.41 -0.97 -19.26
N VAL A 494 26.26 0.05 -19.25
CA VAL A 494 26.05 1.34 -18.58
C VAL A 494 25.43 2.33 -19.55
N LEU A 495 24.28 2.86 -19.17
CA LEU A 495 23.52 3.86 -19.89
C LEU A 495 23.74 5.23 -19.25
N SER A 496 24.08 6.23 -20.05
CA SER A 496 24.25 7.61 -19.60
C SER A 496 23.35 8.55 -20.40
N MET A 497 22.62 9.42 -19.71
CA MET A 497 21.63 10.35 -20.26
C MET A 497 21.71 11.73 -19.61
N GLY A 498 21.50 12.76 -20.42
CA GLY A 498 21.50 14.15 -19.97
C GLY A 498 22.84 14.60 -19.45
N ARG A 499 22.99 15.90 -19.20
CA ARG A 499 24.22 16.50 -18.72
C ARG A 499 23.94 17.41 -17.55
N THR A 500 24.87 17.40 -16.60
CA THR A 500 25.02 18.44 -15.58
C THR A 500 26.32 19.19 -15.84
N ASP A 501 26.62 20.23 -15.09
CA ASP A 501 27.87 21.00 -15.25
C ASP A 501 29.11 20.12 -15.08
N GLU A 502 29.04 19.03 -14.33
CA GLU A 502 30.19 18.19 -13.96
C GLU A 502 30.10 16.73 -14.45
N ALA A 503 28.90 16.20 -14.78
CA ALA A 503 28.70 14.78 -15.08
C ALA A 503 27.43 14.50 -15.91
N SER A 504 27.18 13.23 -16.25
CA SER A 504 25.89 12.81 -16.79
C SER A 504 24.80 12.90 -15.73
N TYR A 505 23.60 13.32 -16.13
CA TYR A 505 22.44 13.49 -15.23
C TYR A 505 21.91 12.16 -14.68
N SER A 506 21.82 11.13 -15.51
CA SER A 506 21.46 9.76 -15.12
C SER A 506 22.52 8.79 -15.65
N VAL A 507 23.05 7.93 -14.77
CA VAL A 507 23.98 6.86 -15.10
C VAL A 507 23.50 5.58 -14.43
N GLU A 508 23.03 4.62 -15.23
CA GLU A 508 22.40 3.42 -14.69
C GLU A 508 22.78 2.16 -15.50
N LEU A 509 22.73 0.99 -14.83
CA LEU A 509 22.89 -0.30 -15.47
C LEU A 509 21.57 -0.68 -16.16
N CYS A 510 21.55 -0.79 -17.49
CA CYS A 510 20.34 -1.11 -18.21
C CYS A 510 20.57 -1.90 -19.49
N GLY A 511 19.95 -3.08 -19.60
CA GLY A 511 19.94 -3.93 -20.81
C GLY A 511 18.81 -3.62 -21.81
N GLY A 512 17.94 -2.65 -21.51
CA GLY A 512 16.78 -2.31 -22.33
C GLY A 512 17.09 -1.52 -23.60
N THR A 513 16.06 -1.17 -24.35
CA THR A 513 16.18 -0.36 -25.56
C THR A 513 15.83 1.11 -25.26
N HIS A 514 16.59 2.05 -25.79
CA HIS A 514 16.49 3.47 -25.50
C HIS A 514 16.45 4.33 -26.77
N VAL A 515 16.03 5.57 -26.61
CA VAL A 515 16.12 6.59 -27.67
C VAL A 515 17.57 6.90 -28.02
N SER A 516 17.80 7.44 -29.18
CA SER A 516 19.15 7.86 -29.62
C SER A 516 19.52 9.23 -29.03
N ALA A 517 18.56 10.11 -28.92
CA ALA A 517 18.68 11.42 -28.29
C ALA A 517 17.45 11.70 -27.42
N LEU A 518 17.59 12.50 -26.37
CA LEU A 518 16.53 12.75 -25.40
C LEU A 518 15.29 13.43 -26.01
N GLY A 519 15.47 14.22 -27.06
CA GLY A 519 14.37 14.83 -27.80
C GLY A 519 13.42 13.84 -28.48
N ASP A 520 13.86 12.61 -28.74
CA ASP A 520 13.02 11.53 -29.29
C ASP A 520 11.90 11.10 -28.32
N ILE A 521 12.02 11.44 -27.02
CA ILE A 521 10.98 11.22 -26.01
C ILE A 521 9.78 12.14 -26.27
N GLY A 522 10.02 13.35 -26.77
CA GLY A 522 9.01 14.37 -27.04
C GLY A 522 8.55 15.07 -25.76
N LEU A 523 7.34 14.81 -25.32
CA LEU A 523 6.74 15.38 -24.11
C LEU A 523 6.64 14.30 -23.02
N PHE A 524 6.97 14.67 -21.78
CA PHE A 524 6.75 13.82 -20.61
C PHE A 524 5.64 14.40 -19.72
N LYS A 525 4.66 13.58 -19.32
CA LYS A 525 3.55 13.99 -18.45
C LYS A 525 3.23 12.96 -17.37
N ILE A 526 3.33 13.34 -16.11
CA ILE A 526 2.86 12.54 -14.98
C ILE A 526 1.33 12.61 -14.95
N VAL A 527 0.66 11.46 -14.96
CA VAL A 527 -0.81 11.36 -14.99
C VAL A 527 -1.39 10.90 -13.65
N SER A 528 -0.64 10.14 -12.87
CA SER A 528 -1.06 9.70 -11.55
C SER A 528 0.12 9.50 -10.60
N GLU A 529 -0.13 9.69 -9.31
CA GLU A 529 0.74 9.33 -8.20
C GLU A 529 -0.10 8.68 -7.11
N SER A 530 0.33 7.51 -6.60
CA SER A 530 -0.42 6.73 -5.63
C SER A 530 0.47 5.88 -4.73
N ALA A 531 -0.09 5.36 -3.62
CA ALA A 531 0.57 4.36 -2.79
C ALA A 531 0.31 2.95 -3.34
N VAL A 532 1.35 2.12 -3.40
CA VAL A 532 1.25 0.68 -3.73
C VAL A 532 1.23 -0.15 -2.45
N SER A 533 2.17 0.15 -1.57
CA SER A 533 2.30 -0.48 -0.25
C SER A 533 2.93 0.50 0.72
N SER A 534 3.12 0.08 1.97
CA SER A 534 3.81 0.93 2.96
C SER A 534 5.21 1.27 2.47
N GLY A 535 5.51 2.56 2.34
CA GLY A 535 6.82 3.05 1.90
C GLY A 535 7.12 2.89 0.40
N VAL A 536 6.16 2.47 -0.43
CA VAL A 536 6.32 2.39 -1.88
C VAL A 536 5.27 3.26 -2.57
N ARG A 537 5.75 4.18 -3.38
CA ARG A 537 4.94 5.09 -4.20
C ARG A 537 4.99 4.66 -5.66
N ARG A 538 3.94 4.95 -6.39
CA ARG A 538 3.80 4.68 -7.83
C ARG A 538 3.55 5.94 -8.58
N ILE A 539 4.32 6.17 -9.65
CA ILE A 539 4.04 7.17 -10.66
C ILE A 539 3.66 6.45 -11.96
N GLU A 540 2.60 6.92 -12.61
CA GLU A 540 2.32 6.60 -14.00
C GLU A 540 2.50 7.87 -14.83
N ALA A 541 3.18 7.72 -15.98
CA ALA A 541 3.44 8.83 -16.87
C ALA A 541 3.32 8.41 -18.34
N LEU A 542 3.14 9.41 -19.19
CA LEU A 542 3.01 9.30 -20.63
C LEU A 542 4.13 10.07 -21.31
N THR A 543 4.53 9.62 -22.52
CA THR A 543 5.50 10.34 -23.34
C THR A 543 4.93 10.65 -24.74
N GLY A 544 5.56 11.59 -25.42
CA GLY A 544 5.31 11.91 -26.82
C GLY A 544 3.85 12.15 -27.17
N GLU A 545 3.34 11.42 -28.17
CA GLU A 545 1.98 11.56 -28.68
C GLU A 545 0.91 11.18 -27.64
N ALA A 546 1.17 10.15 -26.82
CA ALA A 546 0.22 9.76 -25.75
C ALA A 546 0.03 10.90 -24.73
N ALA A 547 1.12 11.58 -24.34
CA ALA A 547 1.06 12.74 -23.46
C ALA A 547 0.32 13.93 -24.11
N ARG A 548 0.55 14.19 -25.38
CA ARG A 548 -0.14 15.25 -26.14
C ARG A 548 -1.64 15.00 -26.21
N LEU A 549 -2.06 13.79 -26.58
CA LEU A 549 -3.47 13.42 -26.67
C LEU A 549 -4.17 13.49 -25.30
N TRP A 550 -3.49 13.10 -24.23
CA TRP A 550 -4.02 13.21 -22.88
C TRP A 550 -4.28 14.66 -22.47
N LEU A 551 -3.36 15.60 -22.82
CA LEU A 551 -3.54 17.02 -22.55
C LEU A 551 -4.68 17.61 -23.40
N THR A 552 -4.74 17.29 -24.70
CA THR A 552 -5.82 17.73 -25.59
C THR A 552 -7.19 17.29 -25.06
N ALA A 553 -7.34 16.03 -24.65
CA ALA A 553 -8.60 15.54 -24.09
C ALA A 553 -9.01 16.26 -22.81
N ARG A 554 -8.09 16.78 -22.00
CA ARG A 554 -8.40 17.59 -20.82
C ARG A 554 -8.77 19.02 -21.19
N GLU A 555 -8.10 19.59 -22.17
CA GLU A 555 -8.46 20.91 -22.70
C GLU A 555 -9.87 20.91 -23.30
N ASP A 556 -10.19 19.87 -24.07
CA ASP A 556 -11.54 19.72 -24.66
C ASP A 556 -12.62 19.62 -23.58
N ARG A 557 -12.39 18.83 -22.52
CA ARG A 557 -13.31 18.75 -21.37
C ARG A 557 -13.48 20.10 -20.65
N LEU A 558 -12.39 20.88 -20.54
CA LEU A 558 -12.46 22.20 -19.96
C LEU A 558 -13.26 23.16 -20.85
N ARG A 559 -13.10 23.08 -22.18
CA ARG A 559 -13.88 23.84 -23.14
C ARG A 559 -15.38 23.48 -23.10
N GLU A 560 -15.68 22.18 -22.99
CA GLU A 560 -17.06 21.72 -22.83
C GLU A 560 -17.69 22.26 -21.53
N ALA A 561 -16.96 22.23 -20.41
CA ALA A 561 -17.42 22.77 -19.14
C ALA A 561 -17.63 24.30 -19.23
N ALA A 562 -16.70 25.03 -19.88
CA ALA A 562 -16.81 26.46 -20.12
C ALA A 562 -18.03 26.81 -20.96
N ALA A 563 -18.27 26.06 -22.04
CA ALA A 563 -19.44 26.23 -22.89
C ALA A 563 -20.76 25.99 -22.12
N ALA A 564 -20.85 24.94 -21.31
CA ALA A 564 -22.01 24.66 -20.46
C ALA A 564 -22.28 25.81 -19.46
N LEU A 565 -21.23 26.44 -18.95
CA LEU A 565 -21.29 27.57 -18.01
C LEU A 565 -21.45 28.94 -18.70
N LYS A 566 -21.40 28.99 -20.04
CA LYS A 566 -21.34 30.22 -20.85
C LYS A 566 -20.24 31.17 -20.36
N ALA A 567 -19.08 30.62 -20.14
CA ALA A 567 -17.90 31.32 -19.60
C ALA A 567 -16.66 30.98 -20.45
N SER A 568 -15.57 31.74 -20.30
CA SER A 568 -14.28 31.34 -20.84
C SER A 568 -13.66 30.19 -20.00
N PRO A 569 -12.70 29.39 -20.54
CA PRO A 569 -12.02 28.34 -19.76
C PRO A 569 -11.38 28.85 -18.46
N GLU A 570 -10.85 30.08 -18.46
CA GLU A 570 -10.20 30.71 -17.33
C GLU A 570 -11.20 31.09 -16.22
N GLU A 571 -12.45 31.37 -16.60
CA GLU A 571 -13.52 31.75 -15.67
C GLU A 571 -14.24 30.55 -15.03
N VAL A 572 -14.04 29.33 -15.55
CA VAL A 572 -14.73 28.12 -15.08
C VAL A 572 -14.61 27.92 -13.56
N PRO A 573 -13.42 28.03 -12.93
CA PRO A 573 -13.30 27.85 -11.48
C PRO A 573 -14.14 28.84 -10.67
N ALA A 574 -14.07 30.12 -11.02
CA ALA A 574 -14.82 31.18 -10.36
C ALA A 574 -16.33 30.98 -10.54
N ARG A 575 -16.77 30.60 -11.75
CA ARG A 575 -18.19 30.39 -12.06
C ARG A 575 -18.76 29.18 -11.30
N VAL A 576 -17.98 28.10 -11.17
CA VAL A 576 -18.39 26.93 -10.37
C VAL A 576 -18.55 27.31 -8.89
N VAL A 577 -17.61 28.05 -8.31
CA VAL A 577 -17.72 28.56 -6.92
C VAL A 577 -19.02 29.38 -6.76
N SER A 578 -19.25 30.33 -7.65
CA SER A 578 -20.47 31.20 -7.63
C SER A 578 -21.75 30.35 -7.70
N LEU A 579 -21.79 29.32 -8.58
CA LEU A 579 -22.97 28.46 -8.69
C LEU A 579 -23.19 27.60 -7.44
N VAL A 580 -22.14 27.14 -6.79
CA VAL A 580 -22.25 26.39 -5.52
C VAL A 580 -22.80 27.27 -4.42
N GLU A 581 -22.36 28.52 -4.35
CA GLU A 581 -22.86 29.51 -3.37
C GLU A 581 -24.32 29.89 -3.66
N GLU A 582 -24.66 30.13 -4.92
CA GLU A 582 -26.03 30.40 -5.35
C GLU A 582 -26.98 29.25 -5.02
N ARG A 583 -26.55 27.98 -5.31
CA ARG A 583 -27.35 26.81 -4.94
C ARG A 583 -27.62 26.79 -3.43
N ARG A 584 -26.58 27.00 -2.60
CA ARG A 584 -26.73 27.03 -1.13
C ARG A 584 -27.65 28.11 -0.66
N ARG A 585 -27.65 29.28 -1.34
CA ARG A 585 -28.58 30.39 -1.06
C ARG A 585 -30.02 30.00 -1.41
N LEU A 586 -30.23 29.48 -2.62
CA LEU A 586 -31.53 29.03 -3.08
C LEU A 586 -32.13 27.90 -2.24
N GLU A 587 -31.30 26.95 -1.80
CA GLU A 587 -31.73 25.89 -0.89
C GLU A 587 -32.23 26.46 0.47
N ARG A 588 -31.56 27.49 1.00
CA ARG A 588 -32.02 28.20 2.22
C ARG A 588 -33.29 28.97 1.98
N GLU A 589 -33.36 29.76 0.92
CA GLU A 589 -34.55 30.51 0.55
C GLU A 589 -35.76 29.60 0.32
N LEU A 590 -35.55 28.45 -0.32
CA LEU A 590 -36.61 27.46 -0.50
C LEU A 590 -37.07 26.85 0.83
N ALA A 591 -36.16 26.58 1.75
CA ALA A 591 -36.49 26.07 3.08
C ALA A 591 -37.30 27.11 3.89
N GLU A 592 -36.89 28.38 3.82
CA GLU A 592 -37.61 29.49 4.46
C GLU A 592 -39.01 29.73 3.82
N ALA A 593 -39.08 29.68 2.49
CA ALA A 593 -40.37 29.81 1.78
C ALA A 593 -41.31 28.62 2.11
N LYS A 594 -40.81 27.39 2.17
CA LYS A 594 -41.61 26.25 2.62
C LYS A 594 -42.08 26.39 4.06
N LYS A 595 -41.22 26.91 4.96
CA LYS A 595 -41.58 27.17 6.34
C LYS A 595 -42.67 28.26 6.43
N ALA A 596 -42.53 29.36 5.69
CA ALA A 596 -43.49 30.44 5.63
C ALA A 596 -44.86 29.97 5.05
N LEU A 597 -44.84 29.13 4.02
CA LEU A 597 -46.05 28.56 3.44
C LEU A 597 -46.77 27.63 4.43
N ALA A 598 -46.01 26.83 5.19
CA ALA A 598 -46.54 25.95 6.22
C ALA A 598 -47.20 26.75 7.37
N LEU A 599 -46.63 27.92 7.72
CA LEU A 599 -47.18 28.84 8.74
C LEU A 599 -48.41 29.63 8.23
N ALA A 600 -48.45 29.91 6.91
CA ALA A 600 -49.57 30.65 6.30
C ALA A 600 -50.80 29.79 5.98
N GLY A 601 -50.78 28.48 6.30
CA GLY A 601 -51.85 27.50 5.98
C GLY A 601 -51.86 27.23 4.48
N GLY A 602 -51.27 26.12 4.07
CA GLY A 602 -51.12 25.71 2.66
C GLY A 602 -52.39 25.88 1.86
N GLY A 603 -52.26 26.53 0.69
CA GLY A 603 -53.35 26.96 -0.18
C GLY A 603 -54.29 25.87 -0.57
N GLY A 604 -55.59 26.03 -0.22
CA GLY A 604 -56.69 25.26 -0.78
C GLY A 604 -57.58 24.57 0.23
N ALA A 605 -58.18 25.32 1.10
CA ALA A 605 -59.50 25.27 1.69
C ALA A 605 -59.51 26.07 2.98
N LYS A 606 -60.39 27.05 3.10
CA LYS A 606 -60.73 27.62 4.39
C LYS A 606 -61.30 26.50 5.27
N ALA A 607 -60.50 25.95 6.12
CA ALA A 607 -60.90 25.21 7.29
C ALA A 607 -59.99 25.67 8.44
N ASP A 608 -60.62 26.22 9.45
CA ASP A 608 -60.12 26.66 10.73
C ASP A 608 -58.77 26.04 11.11
N ALA A 609 -57.67 26.80 11.04
CA ALA A 609 -56.52 26.51 11.88
C ALA A 609 -57.05 26.61 13.32
N PRO A 610 -57.17 25.53 14.08
CA PRO A 610 -57.65 25.67 15.46
C PRO A 610 -56.64 26.51 16.21
N GLY A 611 -57.12 27.70 16.62
CA GLY A 611 -56.36 28.52 17.58
C GLY A 611 -56.11 27.72 18.83
N PRO A 612 -55.38 28.25 19.80
CA PRO A 612 -55.17 27.60 21.07
C PRO A 612 -56.52 27.20 21.66
N GLU A 613 -56.72 25.89 21.83
CA GLU A 613 -57.92 25.34 22.50
C GLU A 613 -57.55 24.82 23.89
N GLN A 614 -58.55 24.60 24.76
CA GLN A 614 -58.35 24.02 26.07
C GLN A 614 -58.70 22.55 26.00
N VAL A 615 -57.76 21.65 26.34
CA VAL A 615 -57.91 20.22 26.37
C VAL A 615 -57.41 19.69 27.69
N GLY A 616 -58.25 19.01 28.45
CA GLY A 616 -57.89 18.46 29.79
C GLY A 616 -57.38 19.54 30.77
N GLY A 617 -57.79 20.82 30.60
CA GLY A 617 -57.36 21.91 31.47
C GLY A 617 -56.03 22.56 31.03
N HIS A 618 -55.45 22.17 29.90
CA HIS A 618 -54.20 22.66 29.35
C HIS A 618 -54.43 23.31 27.98
N GLY A 619 -53.65 24.34 27.61
CA GLY A 619 -53.63 24.89 26.25
C GLY A 619 -53.15 23.82 25.26
N PHE A 620 -53.82 23.72 24.12
CA PHE A 620 -53.47 22.73 23.12
C PHE A 620 -53.45 23.33 21.70
N ILE A 621 -52.40 23.01 20.92
CA ILE A 621 -52.33 23.24 19.50
C ILE A 621 -52.03 21.93 18.82
N GLY A 622 -52.94 21.45 17.96
CA GLY A 622 -52.75 20.24 17.13
C GLY A 622 -52.91 20.59 15.65
N GLN A 623 -51.88 20.33 14.85
CA GLN A 623 -51.88 20.63 13.42
C GLN A 623 -51.23 19.56 12.58
N VAL A 624 -51.82 19.29 11.42
CA VAL A 624 -51.21 18.42 10.36
C VAL A 624 -50.75 19.34 9.23
N ILE A 625 -49.50 19.14 8.77
CA ILE A 625 -48.84 19.94 7.76
C ILE A 625 -48.37 19.06 6.63
N GLU A 626 -48.94 19.24 5.45
CA GLU A 626 -48.51 18.47 4.27
C GLU A 626 -47.28 19.08 3.61
N GLY A 627 -46.37 18.22 3.10
CA GLY A 627 -45.17 18.60 2.35
C GLY A 627 -44.02 19.19 3.19
N LEU A 628 -44.15 19.19 4.51
CA LEU A 628 -43.09 19.66 5.41
C LEU A 628 -42.07 18.57 5.68
N GLU A 629 -40.79 18.86 5.53
CA GLU A 629 -39.73 17.93 5.92
C GLU A 629 -39.66 17.77 7.45
N PRO A 630 -39.35 16.56 7.97
CA PRO A 630 -39.29 16.25 9.40
C PRO A 630 -38.40 17.21 10.21
N LYS A 631 -37.32 17.71 9.59
CA LYS A 631 -36.37 18.65 10.22
C LYS A 631 -37.00 20.02 10.55
N GLY A 632 -38.07 20.38 9.83
CA GLY A 632 -38.77 21.66 10.05
C GLY A 632 -39.73 21.64 11.25
N LEU A 633 -40.20 20.48 11.70
CA LEU A 633 -41.18 20.32 12.77
C LEU A 633 -40.74 20.93 14.07
N ARG A 634 -39.48 20.75 14.45
CA ARG A 634 -38.97 21.23 15.76
C ARG A 634 -39.12 22.76 15.96
N GLY A 635 -38.72 23.51 14.95
CA GLY A 635 -38.86 24.97 15.02
C GLY A 635 -40.31 25.43 15.11
N LEU A 636 -41.21 24.74 14.39
CA LEU A 636 -42.65 25.06 14.44
C LEU A 636 -43.28 24.69 15.80
N VAL A 637 -42.85 23.62 16.42
CA VAL A 637 -43.31 23.25 17.79
C VAL A 637 -42.81 24.26 18.81
N ASP A 638 -41.58 24.77 18.69
CA ASP A 638 -41.06 25.83 19.58
C ASP A 638 -41.85 27.15 19.41
N ASP A 639 -42.24 27.48 18.19
CA ASP A 639 -43.07 28.64 17.92
C ASP A 639 -44.52 28.47 18.47
N ALA A 640 -45.10 27.24 18.31
CA ALA A 640 -46.40 26.90 18.88
C ALA A 640 -46.41 26.92 20.42
N LYS A 641 -45.34 26.46 21.08
CA LYS A 641 -45.15 26.58 22.55
C LYS A 641 -45.16 28.03 23.01
N LYS A 642 -44.48 28.94 22.26
CA LYS A 642 -44.50 30.37 22.58
C LYS A 642 -45.88 30.99 22.45
N GLN A 643 -46.64 30.59 21.40
CA GLN A 643 -48.00 31.04 21.18
C GLN A 643 -48.97 30.58 22.29
N LEU A 644 -48.79 29.38 22.82
CA LEU A 644 -49.58 28.83 23.89
C LEU A 644 -49.30 29.47 25.24
N GLY A 645 -48.07 29.87 25.49
CA GLY A 645 -47.61 30.33 26.80
C GLY A 645 -47.55 29.19 27.85
N SER A 646 -48.63 28.43 28.00
CA SER A 646 -48.71 27.22 28.83
C SER A 646 -49.58 26.20 28.10
N GLY A 647 -49.03 25.00 27.81
CA GLY A 647 -49.76 23.96 27.08
C GLY A 647 -48.91 22.94 26.31
N VAL A 648 -49.57 22.22 25.44
CA VAL A 648 -48.99 21.15 24.60
C VAL A 648 -49.21 21.44 23.10
N ALA A 649 -48.14 21.39 22.32
CA ALA A 649 -48.19 21.55 20.89
C ALA A 649 -47.89 20.17 20.22
N VAL A 650 -48.74 19.79 19.28
CA VAL A 650 -48.59 18.53 18.48
C VAL A 650 -48.63 18.86 17.00
N LEU A 651 -47.51 18.73 16.34
CA LEU A 651 -47.42 18.98 14.90
C LEU A 651 -47.04 17.67 14.18
N VAL A 652 -47.84 17.33 13.15
CA VAL A 652 -47.62 16.17 12.31
C VAL A 652 -47.31 16.60 10.89
N ALA A 653 -46.12 16.28 10.40
CA ALA A 653 -45.75 16.51 9.01
C ALA A 653 -46.02 15.24 8.17
N VAL A 654 -46.68 15.41 7.05
CA VAL A 654 -46.91 14.34 6.08
C VAL A 654 -46.09 14.63 4.83
N ASN A 655 -45.22 13.71 4.46
CA ASN A 655 -44.40 13.80 3.27
C ASN A 655 -44.29 12.44 2.60
N GLU A 656 -44.56 12.36 1.30
CA GLU A 656 -44.51 11.12 0.50
C GLU A 656 -45.26 9.91 1.15
N GLY A 657 -46.43 10.18 1.75
CA GLY A 657 -47.23 9.14 2.39
C GLY A 657 -46.78 8.67 3.76
N ARG A 658 -45.69 9.21 4.30
CA ARG A 658 -45.20 8.96 5.65
C ARG A 658 -45.48 10.14 6.56
N ALA A 659 -45.70 9.86 7.85
CA ALA A 659 -45.90 10.90 8.83
C ALA A 659 -44.73 11.00 9.84
N SER A 660 -44.35 12.22 10.18
CA SER A 660 -43.45 12.54 11.28
C SER A 660 -44.18 13.44 12.26
N VAL A 661 -44.11 13.14 13.55
CA VAL A 661 -44.78 13.91 14.60
C VAL A 661 -43.74 14.49 15.55
N ALA A 662 -43.97 15.72 15.97
CA ALA A 662 -43.26 16.36 17.07
C ALA A 662 -44.26 16.89 18.11
N VAL A 663 -43.98 16.58 19.37
CA VAL A 663 -44.77 17.06 20.52
C VAL A 663 -43.89 17.93 21.39
N GLY A 664 -44.38 19.12 21.71
CA GLY A 664 -43.76 20.02 22.66
C GLY A 664 -44.65 20.30 23.87
N VAL A 665 -44.08 20.30 25.04
CA VAL A 665 -44.72 20.65 26.31
C VAL A 665 -44.00 21.87 26.86
N THR A 666 -44.75 22.87 27.30
CA THR A 666 -44.17 24.09 27.91
C THR A 666 -43.50 23.73 29.25
N ASP A 667 -42.46 24.46 29.62
CA ASP A 667 -41.58 24.12 30.74
C ASP A 667 -42.31 24.01 32.09
N ASP A 668 -43.35 24.81 32.29
CA ASP A 668 -44.24 24.82 33.48
C ASP A 668 -45.03 23.49 33.64
N LEU A 669 -45.29 22.81 32.53
CA LEU A 669 -46.06 21.55 32.52
C LEU A 669 -45.23 20.27 32.45
N THR A 670 -43.91 20.35 32.26
CA THR A 670 -43.02 19.22 32.12
C THR A 670 -42.98 18.33 33.36
N GLY A 671 -43.32 18.85 34.54
CA GLY A 671 -43.45 18.05 35.80
C GLY A 671 -44.69 17.17 35.85
N GLU A 672 -45.75 17.54 35.09
CA GLU A 672 -47.02 16.81 35.08
C GLU A 672 -47.24 16.02 33.80
N ARG A 673 -46.72 16.53 32.69
CA ARG A 673 -46.85 15.91 31.33
C ARG A 673 -45.53 15.84 30.64
N SER A 674 -45.22 14.66 30.09
CA SER A 674 -43.98 14.43 29.31
C SER A 674 -44.27 14.37 27.83
N ALA A 675 -43.57 15.16 27.02
CA ALA A 675 -43.63 15.07 25.55
C ALA A 675 -43.28 13.69 25.04
N VAL A 676 -42.42 12.93 25.75
CA VAL A 676 -42.01 11.56 25.39
C VAL A 676 -43.19 10.61 25.49
N ASP A 677 -44.02 10.74 26.52
CA ASP A 677 -45.18 9.88 26.69
C ASP A 677 -46.29 10.22 25.70
N LEU A 678 -46.51 11.52 25.46
CA LEU A 678 -47.50 12.00 24.51
C LEU A 678 -47.15 11.65 23.06
N VAL A 679 -45.85 11.72 22.66
CA VAL A 679 -45.44 11.37 21.33
C VAL A 679 -45.64 9.89 21.00
N ARG A 680 -45.54 9.01 22.01
CA ARG A 680 -45.82 7.55 21.85
C ARG A 680 -47.25 7.27 21.43
N HIS A 681 -48.24 8.00 21.96
CA HIS A 681 -49.64 7.89 21.51
C HIS A 681 -49.80 8.29 20.05
N ALA A 682 -49.17 9.37 19.65
CA ALA A 682 -49.21 9.82 18.25
C ALA A 682 -48.53 8.80 17.33
N VAL A 683 -47.35 8.28 17.71
CA VAL A 683 -46.60 7.31 16.91
C VAL A 683 -47.35 5.98 16.76
N ALA A 684 -48.02 5.52 17.84
CA ALA A 684 -48.85 4.31 17.75
C ALA A 684 -50.01 4.46 16.77
N ALA A 685 -50.68 5.63 16.75
CA ALA A 685 -51.73 5.93 15.78
C ALA A 685 -51.23 5.95 14.33
N LEU A 686 -49.97 6.37 14.10
CA LEU A 686 -49.29 6.36 12.80
C LEU A 686 -48.75 4.98 12.36
N GLY A 687 -48.97 3.92 13.17
CA GLY A 687 -48.43 2.59 12.91
C GLY A 687 -46.90 2.48 13.09
N GLY A 688 -46.29 3.41 13.81
CA GLY A 688 -44.84 3.46 14.07
C GLY A 688 -44.49 2.72 15.38
N GLN A 689 -43.19 2.43 15.54
CA GLN A 689 -42.64 1.85 16.79
C GLN A 689 -41.64 2.82 17.41
N GLY A 690 -41.98 3.35 18.60
CA GLY A 690 -41.11 4.18 19.41
C GLY A 690 -41.09 5.67 18.97
N GLY A 691 -41.03 6.53 19.98
CA GLY A 691 -40.73 7.97 19.84
C GLY A 691 -39.86 8.36 21.04
N GLY A 692 -39.02 9.37 20.90
CA GLY A 692 -38.06 9.78 21.92
C GLY A 692 -37.73 11.26 21.89
N GLY A 693 -37.12 11.70 22.98
CA GLY A 693 -36.74 13.12 23.16
C GLY A 693 -36.53 13.47 24.61
N ARG A 694 -36.76 14.71 24.96
CA ARG A 694 -36.77 15.23 26.31
C ARG A 694 -38.20 15.47 26.78
N PRO A 695 -38.43 15.63 28.11
CA PRO A 695 -39.77 15.90 28.61
C PRO A 695 -40.47 17.13 28.01
N ASP A 696 -39.69 18.13 27.55
CA ASP A 696 -40.17 19.35 26.94
C ASP A 696 -40.37 19.24 25.41
N MET A 697 -39.74 18.24 24.74
CA MET A 697 -39.77 18.06 23.28
C MET A 697 -39.45 16.63 22.90
N ALA A 698 -40.36 15.96 22.21
CA ALA A 698 -40.14 14.61 21.69
C ALA A 698 -40.62 14.49 20.23
N GLN A 699 -40.01 13.58 19.51
CA GLN A 699 -40.29 13.33 18.08
C GLN A 699 -40.44 11.82 17.82
N GLY A 700 -41.21 11.50 16.79
CA GLY A 700 -41.38 10.14 16.31
C GLY A 700 -42.00 10.16 14.88
N GLY A 701 -42.41 8.99 14.39
CA GLY A 701 -43.05 8.92 13.10
C GLY A 701 -43.58 7.53 12.81
N GLY A 702 -44.35 7.41 11.73
CA GLY A 702 -44.89 6.15 11.28
C GLY A 702 -45.07 6.10 9.75
N PRO A 703 -45.31 4.89 9.22
CA PRO A 703 -45.44 4.70 7.80
C PRO A 703 -46.76 5.25 7.21
N ASP A 704 -47.79 5.46 8.03
CA ASP A 704 -49.16 5.78 7.60
C ASP A 704 -49.47 7.29 7.72
N GLY A 705 -49.17 8.04 6.66
CA GLY A 705 -49.44 9.48 6.59
C GLY A 705 -50.92 9.82 6.57
N ALA A 706 -51.81 8.90 6.12
CA ALA A 706 -53.25 9.11 6.09
C ALA A 706 -53.86 9.24 7.48
N LYS A 707 -53.18 8.68 8.52
CA LYS A 707 -53.57 8.74 9.92
C LYS A 707 -53.03 9.93 10.69
N ALA A 708 -52.51 10.93 10.00
CA ALA A 708 -51.90 12.10 10.65
C ALA A 708 -52.90 12.85 11.57
N HIS A 709 -54.17 12.95 11.22
CA HIS A 709 -55.20 13.54 12.06
C HIS A 709 -55.53 12.67 13.27
N GLU A 710 -55.52 11.32 13.12
CA GLU A 710 -55.72 10.40 14.25
C GLU A 710 -54.58 10.49 15.25
N ALA A 711 -53.36 10.76 14.80
CA ALA A 711 -52.21 10.97 15.67
C ALA A 711 -52.37 12.21 16.57
N VAL A 712 -52.90 13.31 15.99
CA VAL A 712 -53.24 14.52 16.77
C VAL A 712 -54.33 14.22 17.79
N GLN A 713 -55.41 13.51 17.40
CA GLN A 713 -56.51 13.13 18.26
C GLN A 713 -56.07 12.15 19.38
N ALA A 714 -55.12 11.25 19.10
CA ALA A 714 -54.58 10.36 20.10
C ALA A 714 -53.88 11.10 21.25
N VAL A 715 -53.11 12.16 20.92
CA VAL A 715 -52.50 13.01 21.96
C VAL A 715 -53.52 13.82 22.69
N ARG A 716 -54.56 14.33 22.01
CA ARG A 716 -55.69 15.04 22.64
C ARG A 716 -56.41 14.19 23.66
N ALA A 717 -56.77 12.93 23.28
CA ALA A 717 -57.43 11.98 24.17
C ALA A 717 -56.56 11.63 25.40
N ALA A 718 -55.26 11.53 25.21
CA ALA A 718 -54.31 11.29 26.30
C ALA A 718 -54.22 12.46 27.28
N LEU A 719 -54.46 13.70 26.82
CA LEU A 719 -54.52 14.89 27.68
C LEU A 719 -55.84 14.96 28.43
N GLU A 720 -56.95 14.54 27.85
CA GLU A 720 -58.29 14.51 28.47
C GLU A 720 -58.42 13.39 29.52
N GLY A 721 -57.43 12.51 29.65
CA GLY A 721 -57.46 11.37 30.61
C GLY A 721 -58.35 10.22 30.18
N VAL A 722 -58.85 10.22 28.93
CA VAL A 722 -59.58 9.11 28.34
C VAL A 722 -58.57 8.09 27.78
N VAL A 723 -58.03 7.26 28.63
CA VAL A 723 -57.21 6.12 28.18
C VAL A 723 -58.18 5.06 27.68
N ALA A 724 -58.30 4.85 26.38
CA ALA A 724 -58.89 3.64 25.84
C ALA A 724 -58.00 2.47 26.22
N ALA A 725 -58.47 1.60 27.07
CA ALA A 725 -57.87 0.31 27.36
C ALA A 725 -57.88 -0.50 26.05
N ALA A 726 -56.71 -0.89 25.56
CA ALA A 726 -56.52 -1.96 24.59
C ALA A 726 -55.36 -2.84 25.03
#